data_a45648d8bb73c84f3c8847b4868376f9
#
_entry.id   a45648d8bb73c84f3c8847b4868376f9
#
_cell.length_a   1.000
_cell.length_b   1.000
_cell.length_c   1.000
_cell.angle_alpha   90.00
_cell.angle_beta   90.00
_cell.angle_gamma   90.00
#
_symmetry.space_group_name_H-M   'P 1'
#
loop_
_entity.id
_entity.type
_entity.pdbx_description
1 polymer ?
#
loop_
_entity_poly.entity_id
_entity_poly.type
_entity_poly.pdbx_seq_one_letter_code
_entity_poly.pdbx_strand_id
1 'polypeptide(L)'
;MGKKIRAILLALALLITTAIPVGTTLRKSVDVKADDAGIDIVFNFTGADLSAKNENGVGYQLYTWSVGGGDGAAYDMVVNGDTATYKLHLDYISTLRQGFIVRFGDNWDAKDFESDRFVELSDVLGGTITVDIKSKEAKFDVDDSQAIKGLKVTSAAADVNDLTKITFTVGQELTDTASANIRVRSMYTGEFIGVTSATPDDTNKAFTLVLDTALERDGAYEIVYDSSDEFKDQTFMIALPDYYVSDEFENANTYTGDDLGATWSAASTTFKVWAPLATDVNVNLYQSGNEGANDLIQSVPMTKSDNGTWVATVDGDLNGTYYTYSANVKGNQVETIDPYARTAGINGKRGMVIDLASTNPEGWENDKNPFTSPNQEDAVITELHVRDFSIEQSSGVSEANRGKYLAFTEAGTKNATGQTTGLDYLKKLGVTHVHLLPVYDYATVDESIPNNTQYNWGYDPQNYNLPEGSYSTDASNGAVRVNEFKQMVKSLHDNNISVIMDVVYGHVYNAGQFSVNVLTPQYFSRVNSNGSGCGNDTATERNMVRKFIVDSMVYWAKEYHIDGFRIDQVGLYDIDTVNALVKALKEVDPNMVLYGEGWSMDTNMSKDIRLATQTNAWRTPGFGYFNDTTRDALKGHLFTETEVGYANGANAAKVADVISTITGEPAWADDPEQSINYNSCHDNKTLWDSLRTRQPANGYTEEELMKANSLAAAIVMTSQGVPFFQTGEEIYRTKTNADGEFVEDSVNSPDSVNSIKWDTLNDAAYASSSDYYAGLIALRKAHPAFRMTTYDDIYANLNVVVDGKQDDDAVIAYQLNAKANGDTADGIFVIFNPSKNTKNVTLPEGNWNVYVQGDKAGTEVLGTAKGSIDVAPISATVLVCEDGTVKPVEPNNGGNGDNSNVTPGASDNNKNNDAAKPADNAAPNQAVRTGDNTLVTIALIVVMLVACASAVVVLRKKKFN
;
A
#
# COMPACT_ATOMS: atom_id res chain seq x y z
N MET A 1 -47.37 -3.99 6.56
CA MET A 1 -46.12 -3.61 7.21
C MET A 1 -45.32 -4.80 7.71
N GLY A 2 -45.88 -5.88 8.23
CA GLY A 2 -45.09 -7.03 8.73
C GLY A 2 -44.36 -7.90 7.67
N LYS A 3 -44.82 -7.91 6.41
CA LYS A 3 -44.18 -8.69 5.35
C LYS A 3 -42.94 -8.00 4.73
N LYS A 4 -42.92 -6.66 4.71
CA LYS A 4 -41.74 -5.89 4.23
C LYS A 4 -40.58 -5.89 5.25
N ILE A 5 -40.92 -5.89 6.54
CA ILE A 5 -39.90 -5.97 7.61
C ILE A 5 -39.28 -7.37 7.67
N ARG A 6 -40.04 -8.44 7.41
CA ARG A 6 -39.48 -9.79 7.30
C ARG A 6 -38.62 -9.99 6.04
N ALA A 7 -38.94 -9.32 4.92
CA ALA A 7 -38.11 -9.35 3.72
C ALA A 7 -36.79 -8.58 3.91
N ILE A 8 -36.80 -7.45 4.62
CA ILE A 8 -35.59 -6.68 4.94
C ILE A 8 -34.71 -7.42 5.96
N LEU A 9 -35.31 -8.07 6.96
CA LEU A 9 -34.55 -8.91 7.90
C LEU A 9 -34.03 -10.21 7.26
N LEU A 10 -34.72 -10.75 6.27
CA LEU A 10 -34.22 -11.90 5.48
C LEU A 10 -33.12 -11.46 4.49
N ALA A 11 -33.21 -10.27 3.90
CA ALA A 11 -32.18 -9.70 3.05
C ALA A 11 -30.93 -9.32 3.84
N LEU A 12 -31.08 -8.76 5.06
CA LEU A 12 -29.94 -8.52 5.95
C LEU A 12 -29.32 -9.84 6.48
N ALA A 13 -30.13 -10.87 6.73
CA ALA A 13 -29.61 -12.18 7.09
C ALA A 13 -28.90 -12.88 5.93
N LEU A 14 -29.34 -12.66 4.67
CA LEU A 14 -28.62 -13.15 3.47
C LEU A 14 -27.34 -12.35 3.20
N LEU A 15 -27.33 -11.03 3.44
CA LEU A 15 -26.11 -10.20 3.30
C LEU A 15 -25.04 -10.53 4.35
N ILE A 16 -25.44 -10.95 5.55
CA ILE A 16 -24.50 -11.42 6.59
C ILE A 16 -24.00 -12.84 6.30
N THR A 17 -24.73 -13.64 5.52
CA THR A 17 -24.31 -15.00 5.14
C THR A 17 -23.48 -15.08 3.86
N THR A 18 -23.35 -14.01 3.08
CA THR A 18 -22.51 -13.97 1.86
C THR A 18 -21.09 -13.43 2.11
N ALA A 19 -20.77 -12.93 3.31
CA ALA A 19 -19.44 -12.51 3.72
C ALA A 19 -18.66 -13.60 4.49
N ILE A 20 -18.88 -14.88 4.16
CA ILE A 20 -18.16 -16.00 4.81
C ILE A 20 -17.16 -16.57 3.79
N PRO A 21 -15.85 -16.65 4.14
CA PRO A 21 -14.86 -17.31 3.27
C PRO A 21 -15.29 -18.73 2.91
N VAL A 22 -14.94 -19.20 1.72
CA VAL A 22 -15.28 -20.52 1.15
C VAL A 22 -14.94 -21.71 2.08
N GLY A 23 -14.21 -21.50 3.18
CA GLY A 23 -13.97 -22.53 4.22
C GLY A 23 -15.13 -22.77 5.20
N THR A 24 -16.23 -22.01 5.16
CA THR A 24 -17.29 -22.10 6.18
C THR A 24 -18.59 -22.76 5.73
N THR A 25 -18.73 -23.10 4.45
CA THR A 25 -19.94 -23.78 3.94
C THR A 25 -20.05 -25.26 4.35
N LEU A 26 -19.03 -25.82 5.01
CA LEU A 26 -19.09 -27.18 5.55
C LEU A 26 -19.44 -27.28 7.05
N ARG A 27 -19.77 -26.18 7.67
CA ARG A 27 -20.34 -26.22 9.03
C ARG A 27 -21.79 -26.66 8.97
N LYS A 28 -22.06 -27.96 9.09
CA LYS A 28 -23.22 -28.36 9.87
C LYS A 28 -23.02 -27.75 11.26
N SER A 29 -23.79 -26.70 11.54
CA SER A 29 -23.82 -26.08 12.84
C SER A 29 -24.07 -27.15 13.91
N VAL A 30 -23.05 -27.52 14.65
CA VAL A 30 -23.27 -27.88 16.03
C VAL A 30 -23.54 -26.53 16.68
N ASP A 31 -24.72 -26.35 17.27
CA ASP A 31 -25.07 -25.18 18.06
C ASP A 31 -24.09 -25.05 19.23
N VAL A 32 -22.92 -24.44 18.97
CA VAL A 32 -22.21 -23.70 19.99
C VAL A 32 -22.99 -22.42 20.11
N LYS A 33 -23.67 -22.21 21.22
CA LYS A 33 -24.24 -20.93 21.58
C LYS A 33 -23.14 -19.88 21.41
N ALA A 34 -23.24 -19.07 20.37
CA ALA A 34 -22.48 -17.87 20.19
C ALA A 34 -23.05 -16.83 21.18
N ASP A 35 -22.71 -16.99 22.43
CA ASP A 35 -22.80 -15.95 23.43
C ASP A 35 -21.34 -15.59 23.76
N ASP A 36 -20.92 -14.42 23.21
CA ASP A 36 -19.71 -13.67 23.47
C ASP A 36 -18.37 -14.44 23.25
N ALA A 37 -17.95 -14.47 22.00
CA ALA A 37 -16.59 -14.84 21.59
C ALA A 37 -15.64 -13.67 21.90
N GLY A 38 -15.17 -13.54 23.13
CA GLY A 38 -14.21 -12.52 23.51
C GLY A 38 -13.81 -12.67 24.99
N ILE A 39 -12.78 -11.94 25.39
CA ILE A 39 -12.37 -11.85 26.78
C ILE A 39 -12.39 -10.41 27.26
N ASP A 40 -12.92 -10.19 28.44
CA ASP A 40 -12.82 -8.97 29.21
C ASP A 40 -11.70 -9.09 30.26
N ILE A 41 -10.71 -8.19 30.21
CA ILE A 41 -9.70 -8.11 31.26
C ILE A 41 -9.92 -6.81 32.01
N VAL A 42 -10.34 -6.89 33.26
CA VAL A 42 -10.65 -5.76 34.12
C VAL A 42 -9.45 -5.46 35.01
N PHE A 43 -8.74 -4.37 34.75
CA PHE A 43 -7.60 -3.93 35.55
C PHE A 43 -8.08 -2.93 36.60
N ASN A 44 -7.89 -3.27 37.87
CA ASN A 44 -8.18 -2.42 39.01
C ASN A 44 -6.85 -1.97 39.65
N PHE A 45 -6.69 -0.67 39.81
CA PHE A 45 -5.51 -0.05 40.40
C PHE A 45 -5.85 0.72 41.68
N THR A 46 -5.14 0.47 42.76
CA THR A 46 -5.38 1.03 44.08
C THR A 46 -4.09 1.49 44.76
N GLY A 47 -4.22 2.22 45.86
CA GLY A 47 -3.07 2.58 46.73
C GLY A 47 -2.26 3.80 46.26
N ALA A 48 -2.72 4.52 45.26
CA ALA A 48 -2.14 5.79 44.78
C ALA A 48 -3.10 6.95 45.06
N ASP A 49 -2.63 8.20 44.92
CA ASP A 49 -3.50 9.39 44.92
C ASP A 49 -4.23 9.49 43.56
N LEU A 50 -5.39 8.89 43.46
CA LEU A 50 -6.16 8.81 42.21
C LEU A 50 -6.83 10.14 41.85
N SER A 51 -6.81 11.14 42.74
CA SER A 51 -7.30 12.49 42.44
C SER A 51 -6.29 13.35 41.67
N ALA A 52 -5.02 12.91 41.64
CA ALA A 52 -3.94 13.62 40.98
C ALA A 52 -4.14 13.64 39.45
N LYS A 53 -3.79 14.76 38.83
CA LYS A 53 -3.78 14.98 37.37
C LYS A 53 -2.49 15.66 37.00
N ASN A 54 -1.96 15.35 35.80
CA ASN A 54 -0.82 16.08 35.25
C ASN A 54 -1.27 17.47 34.73
N GLU A 55 -0.35 18.24 34.17
CA GLU A 55 -0.60 19.58 33.63
C GLU A 55 -1.64 19.58 32.48
N ASN A 56 -1.77 18.44 31.77
CA ASN A 56 -2.74 18.23 30.71
C ASN A 56 -4.09 17.68 31.20
N GLY A 57 -4.26 17.55 32.53
CA GLY A 57 -5.48 17.05 33.15
C GLY A 57 -5.63 15.52 33.10
N VAL A 58 -4.60 14.79 32.68
CA VAL A 58 -4.59 13.31 32.58
C VAL A 58 -4.20 12.70 33.93
N GLY A 59 -4.94 11.66 34.37
CA GLY A 59 -4.68 10.89 35.60
C GLY A 59 -3.82 9.65 35.30
N TYR A 60 -4.15 8.56 35.99
CA TYR A 60 -3.53 7.27 35.73
C TYR A 60 -4.02 6.66 34.43
N GLN A 61 -3.12 6.11 33.65
CA GLN A 61 -3.36 5.37 32.41
C GLN A 61 -2.89 3.92 32.53
N LEU A 62 -3.64 3.01 31.93
CA LEU A 62 -3.20 1.66 31.62
C LEU A 62 -2.59 1.64 30.23
N TYR A 63 -1.32 1.28 30.10
CA TYR A 63 -0.74 0.90 28.82
C TYR A 63 -0.71 -0.63 28.75
N THR A 64 -1.23 -1.20 27.66
CA THR A 64 -1.34 -2.66 27.55
C THR A 64 -1.10 -3.12 26.12
N TRP A 65 -0.54 -4.32 25.96
CA TRP A 65 -0.18 -4.91 24.66
C TRP A 65 -0.30 -6.43 24.69
N SER A 66 -0.61 -7.04 23.55
CA SER A 66 -0.56 -8.49 23.35
C SER A 66 0.86 -8.92 23.06
N VAL A 67 1.43 -9.85 23.83
CA VAL A 67 2.80 -10.34 23.60
C VAL A 67 2.86 -11.10 22.28
N GLY A 68 3.75 -10.66 21.37
CA GLY A 68 3.82 -11.19 20.00
C GLY A 68 2.86 -10.52 19.02
N GLY A 69 2.08 -9.54 19.49
CA GLY A 69 1.23 -8.66 18.68
C GLY A 69 1.93 -7.34 18.35
N GLY A 70 1.15 -6.37 17.83
CA GLY A 70 1.61 -5.01 17.57
C GLY A 70 1.92 -4.17 18.81
N ASP A 71 2.21 -2.90 18.59
CA ASP A 71 2.43 -1.93 19.66
C ASP A 71 1.24 -1.85 20.61
N GLY A 72 1.50 -1.60 21.89
CA GLY A 72 0.46 -1.42 22.90
C GLY A 72 -0.22 -0.07 22.77
N ALA A 73 -1.35 0.06 23.47
CA ALA A 73 -2.11 1.31 23.55
C ALA A 73 -2.28 1.77 24.99
N ALA A 74 -2.38 3.09 25.18
CA ALA A 74 -2.63 3.72 26.47
C ALA A 74 -4.10 4.10 26.61
N TYR A 75 -4.67 3.83 27.77
CA TYR A 75 -6.06 4.07 28.08
C TYR A 75 -6.23 4.78 29.42
N ASP A 76 -7.09 5.80 29.47
CA ASP A 76 -7.40 6.48 30.72
C ASP A 76 -8.20 5.56 31.66
N MET A 77 -7.72 5.41 32.89
CA MET A 77 -8.43 4.63 33.90
C MET A 77 -9.54 5.48 34.55
N VAL A 78 -10.72 4.88 34.70
CA VAL A 78 -11.88 5.53 35.34
C VAL A 78 -11.79 5.39 36.84
N VAL A 79 -11.71 6.53 37.54
CA VAL A 79 -11.63 6.57 39.01
C VAL A 79 -13.01 6.44 39.63
N ASN A 80 -13.18 5.47 40.53
CA ASN A 80 -14.39 5.25 41.30
C ASN A 80 -14.03 4.96 42.78
N GLY A 81 -14.11 5.98 43.61
CA GLY A 81 -13.64 5.94 45.00
C GLY A 81 -12.09 5.75 45.05
N ASP A 82 -11.65 4.72 45.74
CA ASP A 82 -10.23 4.40 45.97
C ASP A 82 -9.64 3.48 44.87
N THR A 83 -10.37 3.25 43.78
CA THR A 83 -9.97 2.35 42.70
C THR A 83 -10.04 3.07 41.35
N ALA A 84 -9.00 2.95 40.54
CA ALA A 84 -9.01 3.30 39.13
C ALA A 84 -9.13 2.01 38.30
N THR A 85 -10.09 1.98 37.37
CA THR A 85 -10.41 0.77 36.63
C THR A 85 -10.34 1.03 35.13
N TYR A 86 -9.80 0.07 34.36
CA TYR A 86 -9.96 -0.02 32.91
C TYR A 86 -10.39 -1.43 32.54
N LYS A 87 -11.37 -1.55 31.64
CA LYS A 87 -11.83 -2.81 31.07
C LYS A 87 -11.33 -2.94 29.65
N LEU A 88 -10.37 -3.80 29.41
CA LEU A 88 -9.89 -4.18 28.08
C LEU A 88 -10.79 -5.29 27.55
N HIS A 89 -11.35 -5.09 26.37
CA HIS A 89 -12.06 -6.12 25.62
C HIS A 89 -11.21 -6.60 24.45
N LEU A 90 -11.03 -7.91 24.32
CA LEU A 90 -10.40 -8.56 23.18
C LEU A 90 -11.45 -9.43 22.49
N ASP A 91 -11.79 -9.10 21.25
CA ASP A 91 -12.80 -9.84 20.47
C ASP A 91 -12.37 -11.31 20.26
N TYR A 92 -11.07 -11.57 20.26
CA TYR A 92 -10.46 -12.92 20.23
C TYR A 92 -9.11 -12.90 20.92
N ILE A 93 -8.69 -14.08 21.42
CA ILE A 93 -7.43 -14.23 22.16
C ILE A 93 -6.35 -14.73 21.21
N SER A 94 -5.55 -13.83 20.66
CA SER A 94 -4.44 -14.12 19.73
C SER A 94 -3.08 -14.33 20.43
N THR A 95 -3.00 -14.04 21.74
CA THR A 95 -1.76 -14.08 22.52
C THR A 95 -1.86 -15.06 23.69
N LEU A 96 -0.71 -15.56 24.15
CA LEU A 96 -0.61 -16.34 25.40
C LEU A 96 -0.49 -15.44 26.63
N ARG A 97 -0.13 -14.18 26.45
CA ARG A 97 0.15 -13.24 27.54
C ARG A 97 -0.26 -11.83 27.15
N GLN A 98 -0.96 -11.14 28.05
CA GLN A 98 -1.27 -9.72 27.91
C GLN A 98 -0.34 -8.92 28.81
N GLY A 99 0.51 -8.08 28.22
CA GLY A 99 1.39 -7.17 28.94
C GLY A 99 0.66 -5.93 29.43
N PHE A 100 1.08 -5.36 30.56
CA PHE A 100 0.51 -4.11 31.06
C PHE A 100 1.48 -3.30 31.91
N ILE A 101 1.29 -1.98 31.85
CA ILE A 101 1.97 -0.97 32.69
C ILE A 101 0.90 0.03 33.16
N VAL A 102 0.91 0.39 34.43
CA VAL A 102 0.18 1.56 34.93
C VAL A 102 1.14 2.73 35.00
N ARG A 103 0.77 3.90 34.44
CA ARG A 103 1.59 5.11 34.46
C ARG A 103 0.74 6.34 34.86
N PHE A 104 1.39 7.36 35.36
CA PHE A 104 0.76 8.65 35.69
C PHE A 104 0.84 9.61 34.52
N GLY A 105 -0.31 10.05 34.02
CA GLY A 105 -0.35 10.88 32.81
C GLY A 105 0.13 10.10 31.59
N ASP A 106 0.59 10.85 30.59
CA ASP A 106 1.12 10.36 29.31
C ASP A 106 2.66 10.20 29.32
N ASN A 107 3.29 10.36 30.48
CA ASN A 107 4.76 10.32 30.64
C ASN A 107 5.25 8.89 30.91
N TRP A 108 6.20 8.44 30.10
CA TRP A 108 6.88 7.14 30.26
C TRP A 108 7.82 7.07 31.47
N ASP A 109 8.34 8.21 31.95
CA ASP A 109 9.16 8.26 33.15
C ASP A 109 8.35 8.17 34.45
N ALA A 110 7.02 8.25 34.35
CA ALA A 110 6.09 8.18 35.48
C ALA A 110 5.35 6.83 35.61
N LYS A 111 6.03 5.75 35.29
CA LYS A 111 5.53 4.39 35.51
C LYS A 111 5.31 4.14 37.00
N ASP A 112 4.19 3.49 37.34
CA ASP A 112 3.91 3.06 38.71
C ASP A 112 4.87 2.00 39.18
N PHE A 113 5.29 1.12 38.27
CA PHE A 113 6.28 0.07 38.50
C PHE A 113 7.23 -0.04 37.30
N GLU A 114 8.53 -0.24 37.57
CA GLU A 114 9.57 -0.16 36.52
C GLU A 114 9.53 -1.29 35.51
N SER A 115 9.14 -2.50 35.94
CA SER A 115 9.12 -3.70 35.09
C SER A 115 7.75 -3.96 34.51
N ASP A 116 7.74 -4.53 33.31
CA ASP A 116 6.54 -5.00 32.65
C ASP A 116 5.89 -6.15 33.42
N ARG A 117 4.56 -6.16 33.47
CA ARG A 117 3.75 -7.17 34.14
C ARG A 117 2.87 -7.87 33.11
N PHE A 118 2.54 -9.16 33.33
CA PHE A 118 1.86 -9.97 32.35
C PHE A 118 0.74 -10.79 32.96
N VAL A 119 -0.43 -10.77 32.32
CA VAL A 119 -1.55 -11.66 32.61
C VAL A 119 -1.42 -12.87 31.69
N GLU A 120 -1.42 -14.08 32.24
CA GLU A 120 -1.36 -15.33 31.46
C GLU A 120 -2.72 -15.65 30.86
N LEU A 121 -2.75 -15.94 29.57
CA LEU A 121 -3.96 -16.28 28.80
C LEU A 121 -3.83 -17.64 28.11
N SER A 122 -2.86 -18.44 28.53
CA SER A 122 -2.48 -19.69 27.85
C SER A 122 -3.58 -20.77 27.86
N ASP A 123 -4.51 -20.71 28.81
CA ASP A 123 -5.65 -21.62 28.94
C ASP A 123 -7.01 -20.92 28.84
N VAL A 124 -7.04 -19.66 28.42
CA VAL A 124 -8.26 -18.84 28.39
C VAL A 124 -8.86 -18.82 26.99
N LEU A 125 -10.14 -19.13 26.88
CA LEU A 125 -10.93 -19.14 25.66
C LEU A 125 -11.93 -17.97 25.59
N GLY A 126 -12.21 -17.31 26.71
CA GLY A 126 -13.14 -16.19 26.78
C GLY A 126 -13.55 -15.84 28.22
N GLY A 127 -14.60 -15.08 28.39
CA GLY A 127 -15.14 -14.71 29.71
C GLY A 127 -14.50 -13.46 30.29
N THR A 128 -14.33 -13.41 31.62
CA THR A 128 -13.77 -12.24 32.31
C THR A 128 -12.64 -12.63 33.25
N ILE A 129 -11.53 -11.89 33.20
CA ILE A 129 -10.43 -11.93 34.15
C ILE A 129 -10.37 -10.59 34.90
N THR A 130 -10.24 -10.61 36.22
CA THR A 130 -10.01 -9.41 37.02
C THR A 130 -8.55 -9.38 37.50
N VAL A 131 -7.88 -8.26 37.35
CA VAL A 131 -6.48 -8.03 37.71
C VAL A 131 -6.42 -6.91 38.74
N ASP A 132 -6.15 -7.24 39.97
CA ASP A 132 -6.06 -6.29 41.08
C ASP A 132 -4.60 -5.87 41.32
N ILE A 133 -4.33 -4.60 41.09
CA ILE A 133 -2.99 -4.01 41.09
C ILE A 133 -2.92 -3.01 42.25
N LYS A 134 -1.85 -3.10 43.05
CA LYS A 134 -1.58 -2.14 44.08
C LYS A 134 -0.34 -1.32 43.71
N SER A 135 -0.44 -0.01 43.88
CA SER A 135 0.58 0.97 43.51
C SER A 135 1.94 0.59 44.10
N LYS A 136 2.98 0.64 43.25
CA LYS A 136 4.39 0.34 43.58
C LYS A 136 4.67 -1.10 44.02
N GLU A 137 3.74 -2.01 43.85
CA GLU A 137 3.94 -3.44 44.13
C GLU A 137 4.19 -4.24 42.84
N ALA A 138 5.22 -5.10 42.85
CA ALA A 138 5.52 -5.99 41.73
C ALA A 138 4.42 -7.06 41.53
N LYS A 139 3.85 -7.53 42.64
CA LYS A 139 2.81 -8.54 42.64
C LYS A 139 1.45 -7.91 42.42
N PHE A 140 0.62 -8.62 41.75
CA PHE A 140 -0.79 -8.33 41.52
C PHE A 140 -1.59 -9.63 41.66
N ASP A 141 -2.85 -9.51 41.98
CA ASP A 141 -3.73 -10.66 42.10
C ASP A 141 -4.55 -10.82 40.83
N VAL A 142 -4.79 -12.06 40.41
CA VAL A 142 -5.61 -12.39 39.23
C VAL A 142 -6.76 -13.29 39.69
N ASP A 143 -7.98 -12.82 39.45
CA ASP A 143 -9.18 -13.62 39.58
C ASP A 143 -9.71 -14.01 38.20
N ASP A 144 -9.52 -15.25 37.83
CA ASP A 144 -9.95 -15.87 36.57
C ASP A 144 -11.14 -16.83 36.74
N SER A 145 -11.83 -16.75 37.88
CA SER A 145 -13.00 -17.61 38.21
C SER A 145 -14.18 -17.43 37.23
N GLN A 146 -14.23 -16.33 36.50
CA GLN A 146 -15.22 -16.03 35.46
C GLN A 146 -14.66 -16.21 34.04
N ALA A 147 -13.43 -16.69 33.89
CA ALA A 147 -12.86 -17.01 32.59
C ALA A 147 -13.38 -18.38 32.08
N ILE A 148 -13.62 -18.45 30.80
CA ILE A 148 -13.88 -19.71 30.10
C ILE A 148 -12.51 -20.32 29.80
N LYS A 149 -12.21 -21.43 30.46
CA LYS A 149 -10.91 -22.11 30.32
C LYS A 149 -11.02 -23.32 29.41
N GLY A 150 -9.91 -23.61 28.70
CA GLY A 150 -9.83 -24.72 27.79
C GLY A 150 -8.43 -24.94 27.23
N LEU A 151 -8.31 -25.92 26.34
CA LEU A 151 -7.07 -26.17 25.64
C LEU A 151 -6.82 -25.11 24.58
N LYS A 152 -5.75 -24.34 24.70
CA LYS A 152 -5.32 -23.41 23.67
C LYS A 152 -4.19 -24.02 22.84
N VAL A 153 -4.48 -24.37 21.59
CA VAL A 153 -3.45 -24.78 20.62
C VAL A 153 -2.77 -23.52 20.08
N THR A 154 -1.45 -23.48 20.16
CA THR A 154 -0.65 -22.32 19.72
C THR A 154 -0.07 -22.52 18.33
N SER A 155 0.12 -23.78 17.93
CA SER A 155 0.44 -24.13 16.54
C SER A 155 0.06 -25.58 16.25
N ALA A 156 -0.27 -25.87 15.00
CA ALA A 156 -0.40 -27.22 14.48
C ALA A 156 0.12 -27.24 13.04
N ALA A 157 1.13 -28.06 12.77
CA ALA A 157 1.76 -28.12 11.45
C ALA A 157 2.14 -29.55 11.07
N ALA A 158 1.93 -29.92 9.81
CA ALA A 158 2.42 -31.18 9.25
C ALA A 158 3.92 -31.06 8.93
N ASP A 159 4.64 -32.19 9.06
CA ASP A 159 6.06 -32.26 8.71
C ASP A 159 6.26 -32.11 7.20
N VAL A 160 7.19 -31.25 6.80
CA VAL A 160 7.44 -30.93 5.39
C VAL A 160 7.87 -32.13 4.54
N ASN A 161 8.55 -33.11 5.17
CA ASN A 161 9.07 -34.29 4.50
C ASN A 161 8.23 -35.55 4.73
N ASP A 162 7.31 -35.52 5.71
CA ASP A 162 6.55 -36.70 6.11
C ASP A 162 5.14 -36.32 6.57
N LEU A 163 4.21 -36.25 5.64
CA LEU A 163 2.82 -35.88 5.88
C LEU A 163 2.03 -36.89 6.75
N THR A 164 2.65 -37.98 7.20
CA THR A 164 2.09 -38.81 8.28
C THR A 164 2.38 -38.23 9.67
N LYS A 165 3.16 -37.16 9.78
CA LYS A 165 3.53 -36.54 11.05
C LYS A 165 2.99 -35.11 11.16
N ILE A 166 2.44 -34.83 12.35
CA ILE A 166 1.97 -33.48 12.70
C ILE A 166 2.59 -33.11 14.03
N THR A 167 3.18 -31.92 14.10
CA THR A 167 3.57 -31.32 15.37
C THR A 167 2.53 -30.32 15.79
N PHE A 168 1.97 -30.40 16.98
CA PHE A 168 1.14 -29.37 17.56
C PHE A 168 1.62 -28.96 18.93
N THR A 169 1.43 -27.70 19.29
CA THR A 169 1.81 -27.12 20.55
C THR A 169 0.62 -26.50 21.25
N VAL A 170 0.62 -26.55 22.55
CA VAL A 170 -0.45 -26.05 23.41
C VAL A 170 0.09 -25.05 24.43
N GLY A 171 -0.76 -24.13 24.87
CA GLY A 171 -0.39 -23.14 25.88
C GLY A 171 -0.17 -23.72 27.29
N GLN A 172 -0.79 -24.85 27.60
CA GLN A 172 -0.76 -25.49 28.93
C GLN A 172 -0.21 -26.92 28.86
N GLU A 173 0.28 -27.41 29.98
CA GLU A 173 0.70 -28.79 30.11
C GLU A 173 -0.51 -29.74 30.08
N LEU A 174 -0.49 -30.76 29.22
CA LEU A 174 -1.53 -31.77 29.15
C LEU A 174 -1.21 -32.93 30.10
N THR A 175 -2.18 -33.29 30.92
CA THR A 175 -2.09 -34.46 31.83
C THR A 175 -2.59 -35.74 31.17
N ASP A 176 -3.49 -35.65 30.19
CA ASP A 176 -3.98 -36.78 29.41
C ASP A 176 -3.46 -36.65 27.97
N THR A 177 -2.44 -37.45 27.68
CA THR A 177 -1.76 -37.46 26.37
C THR A 177 -2.22 -38.62 25.49
N ALA A 178 -3.35 -39.26 25.82
CA ALA A 178 -3.84 -40.41 25.09
C ALA A 178 -4.18 -40.04 23.63
N SER A 179 -3.60 -40.76 22.66
CA SER A 179 -3.83 -40.57 21.23
C SER A 179 -5.32 -40.75 20.84
N ALA A 180 -6.11 -41.45 21.68
CA ALA A 180 -7.55 -41.62 21.47
C ALA A 180 -8.34 -40.31 21.58
N ASN A 181 -7.81 -39.29 22.27
CA ASN A 181 -8.46 -38.01 22.49
C ASN A 181 -8.05 -36.95 21.45
N ILE A 182 -7.11 -37.27 20.59
CA ILE A 182 -6.61 -36.37 19.52
C ILE A 182 -6.92 -37.05 18.21
N ARG A 183 -7.81 -36.40 17.42
CA ARG A 183 -8.22 -36.91 16.11
C ARG A 183 -7.87 -35.88 15.04
N VAL A 184 -7.62 -36.34 13.83
CA VAL A 184 -7.42 -35.47 12.66
C VAL A 184 -8.59 -35.69 11.72
N ARG A 185 -9.20 -34.60 11.25
CA ARG A 185 -10.37 -34.64 10.36
C ARG A 185 -10.10 -33.83 9.09
N SER A 186 -10.48 -34.41 7.95
CA SER A 186 -10.54 -33.64 6.68
C SER A 186 -11.67 -32.63 6.74
N MET A 187 -11.39 -31.37 6.46
CA MET A 187 -12.38 -30.31 6.40
C MET A 187 -13.23 -30.39 5.12
N TYR A 188 -12.74 -31.06 4.07
CA TYR A 188 -13.48 -31.26 2.82
C TYR A 188 -14.50 -32.39 2.90
N THR A 189 -14.09 -33.54 3.45
CA THR A 189 -14.94 -34.74 3.49
C THR A 189 -15.64 -34.95 4.82
N GLY A 190 -15.14 -34.35 5.90
CA GLY A 190 -15.57 -34.59 7.28
C GLY A 190 -15.10 -35.94 7.84
N GLU A 191 -14.31 -36.74 7.09
CA GLU A 191 -13.80 -38.03 7.52
C GLU A 191 -12.60 -37.87 8.45
N PHE A 192 -12.47 -38.81 9.40
CA PHE A 192 -11.37 -38.84 10.34
C PHE A 192 -10.22 -39.70 9.82
N ILE A 193 -8.99 -39.21 9.99
CA ILE A 193 -7.74 -39.90 9.75
C ILE A 193 -7.25 -40.44 11.10
N GLY A 194 -6.85 -41.71 11.14
CA GLY A 194 -6.46 -42.37 12.37
C GLY A 194 -5.12 -41.84 12.91
N VAL A 195 -5.08 -41.48 14.21
CA VAL A 195 -3.85 -41.13 14.91
C VAL A 195 -3.33 -42.41 15.60
N THR A 196 -2.21 -42.93 15.11
CA THR A 196 -1.58 -44.14 15.63
C THR A 196 -0.77 -43.93 16.90
N SER A 197 -0.20 -42.73 17.04
CA SER A 197 0.47 -42.31 18.27
C SER A 197 0.46 -40.81 18.46
N ALA A 198 0.48 -40.35 19.73
CA ALA A 198 0.73 -38.98 20.13
C ALA A 198 1.88 -38.99 21.13
N THR A 199 3.02 -38.45 20.78
CA THR A 199 4.22 -38.44 21.62
C THR A 199 4.47 -37.03 22.13
N PRO A 200 4.38 -36.80 23.46
CA PRO A 200 4.68 -35.48 24.03
C PRO A 200 6.19 -35.23 24.12
N ASP A 201 6.56 -33.97 24.20
CA ASP A 201 7.88 -33.56 24.65
C ASP A 201 8.03 -33.64 26.18
N ASP A 202 9.20 -33.25 26.69
CA ASP A 202 9.49 -33.28 28.13
C ASP A 202 8.62 -32.31 28.96
N THR A 203 7.93 -31.38 28.30
CA THR A 203 7.05 -30.37 28.93
C THR A 203 5.57 -30.70 28.83
N ASN A 204 5.20 -31.74 28.11
CA ASN A 204 3.81 -32.07 27.74
C ASN A 204 3.06 -30.91 27.09
N LYS A 205 3.78 -30.05 26.40
CA LYS A 205 3.20 -28.87 25.67
C LYS A 205 3.39 -28.96 24.17
N ALA A 206 4.33 -29.75 23.70
CA ALA A 206 4.48 -30.04 22.27
C ALA A 206 4.30 -31.52 22.02
N PHE A 207 3.60 -31.89 20.96
CA PHE A 207 3.23 -33.25 20.62
C PHE A 207 3.57 -33.55 19.18
N THR A 208 4.13 -34.73 18.94
CA THR A 208 4.23 -35.31 17.60
C THR A 208 3.16 -36.37 17.42
N LEU A 209 2.22 -36.12 16.51
CA LEU A 209 1.23 -37.12 16.09
C LEU A 209 1.78 -37.91 14.92
N VAL A 210 1.50 -39.23 14.91
CA VAL A 210 1.73 -40.10 13.76
C VAL A 210 0.38 -40.59 13.26
N LEU A 211 0.11 -40.39 11.97
CA LEU A 211 -1.12 -40.81 11.34
C LEU A 211 -0.97 -42.22 10.72
N ASP A 212 -2.09 -42.91 10.52
CA ASP A 212 -2.15 -44.14 9.75
C ASP A 212 -2.10 -43.93 8.23
N THR A 213 -2.45 -42.75 7.77
CA THR A 213 -2.47 -42.34 6.36
C THR A 213 -1.86 -40.96 6.25
N ALA A 214 -1.04 -40.73 5.21
CA ALA A 214 -0.46 -39.40 4.94
C ALA A 214 -1.56 -38.41 4.56
N LEU A 215 -1.43 -37.16 5.01
CA LEU A 215 -2.28 -36.07 4.55
C LEU A 215 -2.01 -35.79 3.08
N GLU A 216 -3.06 -35.43 2.34
CA GLU A 216 -2.90 -34.94 0.98
C GLU A 216 -2.36 -33.51 1.01
N ARG A 217 -1.37 -33.21 0.17
CA ARG A 217 -0.69 -31.91 0.13
C ARG A 217 -1.62 -30.73 -0.18
N ASP A 218 -2.66 -31.00 -0.96
CA ASP A 218 -3.70 -30.04 -1.35
C ASP A 218 -4.98 -30.17 -0.50
N GLY A 219 -4.92 -30.89 0.63
CA GLY A 219 -6.01 -31.07 1.59
C GLY A 219 -6.16 -29.88 2.54
N ALA A 220 -7.23 -29.89 3.32
CA ALA A 220 -7.42 -29.03 4.48
C ALA A 220 -7.82 -29.90 5.67
N TYR A 221 -7.12 -29.76 6.78
CA TYR A 221 -7.28 -30.66 7.92
C TYR A 221 -7.32 -29.86 9.22
N GLU A 222 -7.98 -30.43 10.21
CA GLU A 222 -8.03 -29.90 11.56
C GLU A 222 -7.75 -31.00 12.59
N ILE A 223 -7.15 -30.61 13.70
CA ILE A 223 -7.09 -31.43 14.91
C ILE A 223 -8.42 -31.27 15.63
N VAL A 224 -9.01 -32.37 16.05
CA VAL A 224 -10.19 -32.42 16.93
C VAL A 224 -9.75 -33.00 18.25
N TYR A 225 -9.79 -32.20 19.30
CA TYR A 225 -9.43 -32.62 20.66
C TYR A 225 -10.70 -32.90 21.47
N ASP A 226 -10.80 -34.10 22.04
CA ASP A 226 -12.02 -34.63 22.68
C ASP A 226 -11.66 -35.41 23.95
N SER A 227 -10.86 -34.80 24.85
CA SER A 227 -10.36 -35.52 26.05
C SER A 227 -11.29 -35.49 27.25
N SER A 228 -12.26 -34.53 27.25
CA SER A 228 -13.24 -34.41 28.34
C SER A 228 -14.48 -33.65 27.84
N ASP A 229 -15.59 -33.71 28.63
CA ASP A 229 -16.77 -32.93 28.35
C ASP A 229 -16.51 -31.40 28.29
N GLU A 230 -15.43 -30.93 28.93
CA GLU A 230 -15.03 -29.53 29.02
C GLU A 230 -14.32 -29.02 27.75
N PHE A 231 -13.67 -29.92 26.98
CA PHE A 231 -12.92 -29.62 25.75
C PHE A 231 -13.54 -30.22 24.48
N LYS A 232 -14.76 -30.71 24.62
CA LYS A 232 -15.46 -31.44 23.58
C LYS A 232 -15.60 -30.58 22.31
N ASP A 233 -15.24 -31.18 21.15
CA ASP A 233 -15.38 -30.61 19.80
C ASP A 233 -14.51 -29.37 19.52
N GLN A 234 -13.47 -29.12 20.28
CA GLN A 234 -12.49 -28.08 19.92
C GLN A 234 -11.69 -28.51 18.69
N THR A 235 -11.61 -27.59 17.70
CA THR A 235 -10.94 -27.85 16.43
C THR A 235 -9.86 -26.81 16.15
N PHE A 236 -8.73 -27.26 15.55
CA PHE A 236 -7.58 -26.42 15.24
C PHE A 236 -7.04 -26.77 13.87
N MET A 237 -6.94 -25.78 12.99
CA MET A 237 -6.42 -26.00 11.64
C MET A 237 -4.96 -26.45 11.67
N ILE A 238 -4.64 -27.44 10.82
CA ILE A 238 -3.28 -27.94 10.62
C ILE A 238 -2.68 -27.15 9.43
N ALA A 239 -1.57 -26.46 9.67
CA ALA A 239 -0.79 -25.86 8.61
C ALA A 239 -0.09 -26.97 7.80
N LEU A 240 -0.39 -27.07 6.53
CA LEU A 240 0.34 -27.94 5.60
C LEU A 240 1.53 -27.17 5.00
N PRO A 241 2.63 -27.87 4.62
CA PRO A 241 3.65 -27.28 3.78
C PRO A 241 3.04 -26.72 2.50
N ASP A 242 3.56 -25.61 2.03
CA ASP A 242 3.05 -25.00 0.80
C ASP A 242 3.33 -25.92 -0.40
N TYR A 243 2.31 -26.67 -0.80
CA TYR A 243 2.39 -27.61 -1.92
C TYR A 243 2.63 -26.89 -3.23
N TYR A 244 2.13 -25.68 -3.34
CA TYR A 244 2.15 -24.91 -4.59
C TYR A 244 3.55 -24.39 -5.00
N VAL A 245 4.50 -24.32 -4.07
CA VAL A 245 5.92 -24.04 -4.38
C VAL A 245 6.76 -25.31 -4.53
N SER A 246 6.15 -26.50 -4.45
CA SER A 246 6.87 -27.76 -4.62
C SER A 246 7.25 -28.00 -6.09
N ASP A 247 8.42 -28.62 -6.32
CA ASP A 247 8.85 -29.06 -7.63
C ASP A 247 7.80 -29.97 -8.31
N GLU A 248 7.08 -30.75 -7.52
CA GLU A 248 6.03 -31.65 -8.02
C GLU A 248 4.88 -30.86 -8.66
N PHE A 249 4.35 -29.86 -7.97
CA PHE A 249 3.26 -29.04 -8.49
C PHE A 249 3.72 -28.14 -9.64
N GLU A 250 4.83 -27.43 -9.44
CA GLU A 250 5.34 -26.46 -10.39
C GLU A 250 5.75 -27.10 -11.71
N ASN A 251 6.49 -28.25 -11.70
CA ASN A 251 6.87 -28.95 -12.90
C ASN A 251 5.68 -29.53 -13.68
N ALA A 252 4.62 -29.92 -12.97
CA ALA A 252 3.44 -30.48 -13.61
C ALA A 252 2.50 -29.40 -14.18
N ASN A 253 2.47 -28.19 -13.60
CA ASN A 253 1.41 -27.22 -13.84
C ASN A 253 1.89 -25.84 -14.31
N THR A 254 3.19 -25.58 -14.41
CA THR A 254 3.70 -24.31 -14.94
C THR A 254 3.50 -24.23 -16.45
N TYR A 255 2.59 -23.35 -16.88
CA TYR A 255 2.35 -23.07 -18.28
C TYR A 255 3.14 -21.85 -18.74
N THR A 256 3.90 -21.98 -19.83
CA THR A 256 4.82 -20.93 -20.33
C THR A 256 4.32 -20.26 -21.62
N GLY A 257 3.19 -20.68 -22.18
CA GLY A 257 2.63 -20.07 -23.40
C GLY A 257 2.02 -18.69 -23.10
N ASP A 258 1.78 -17.91 -24.14
CA ASP A 258 1.27 -16.54 -24.13
C ASP A 258 -0.20 -16.41 -24.60
N ASP A 259 -0.93 -17.52 -24.66
CA ASP A 259 -2.27 -17.64 -25.25
C ASP A 259 -3.37 -17.95 -24.21
N LEU A 260 -3.15 -17.67 -22.92
CA LEU A 260 -4.20 -17.72 -21.90
C LEU A 260 -5.23 -16.61 -22.14
N GLY A 261 -6.51 -16.96 -21.92
CA GLY A 261 -7.63 -16.08 -22.21
C GLY A 261 -8.38 -16.44 -23.48
N ALA A 262 -9.11 -15.47 -24.03
CA ALA A 262 -9.83 -15.59 -25.30
C ALA A 262 -9.03 -14.98 -26.44
N THR A 263 -8.59 -15.81 -27.40
CA THR A 263 -7.93 -15.38 -28.63
C THR A 263 -8.96 -15.33 -29.76
N TRP A 264 -9.35 -14.14 -30.13
CA TRP A 264 -10.38 -13.92 -31.16
C TRP A 264 -9.81 -13.84 -32.57
N SER A 265 -10.59 -14.32 -33.51
CA SER A 265 -10.53 -13.98 -34.93
C SER A 265 -11.96 -13.95 -35.49
N ALA A 266 -12.17 -13.33 -36.66
CA ALA A 266 -13.49 -13.34 -37.32
C ALA A 266 -14.01 -14.75 -37.72
N ALA A 267 -13.13 -15.75 -37.73
CA ALA A 267 -13.50 -17.12 -38.09
C ALA A 267 -13.79 -17.99 -36.86
N SER A 268 -13.12 -17.73 -35.73
CA SER A 268 -13.26 -18.52 -34.50
C SER A 268 -12.63 -17.82 -33.31
N THR A 269 -13.03 -18.21 -32.12
CA THR A 269 -12.38 -17.81 -30.87
C THR A 269 -11.85 -19.04 -30.14
N THR A 270 -10.59 -19.01 -29.73
CA THR A 270 -9.98 -20.03 -28.88
C THR A 270 -9.93 -19.52 -27.44
N PHE A 271 -10.53 -20.28 -26.53
CA PHE A 271 -10.54 -20.04 -25.08
C PHE A 271 -9.53 -20.97 -24.43
N LYS A 272 -8.62 -20.43 -23.63
CA LYS A 272 -7.66 -21.21 -22.86
C LYS A 272 -7.58 -20.69 -21.44
N VAL A 273 -7.74 -21.58 -20.46
CA VAL A 273 -7.71 -21.24 -19.03
C VAL A 273 -6.83 -22.23 -18.27
N TRP A 274 -6.13 -21.71 -17.26
CA TRP A 274 -5.35 -22.53 -16.35
C TRP A 274 -6.19 -22.90 -15.12
N ALA A 275 -6.48 -24.19 -14.99
CA ALA A 275 -7.29 -24.76 -13.91
C ALA A 275 -6.80 -26.20 -13.57
N PRO A 276 -5.59 -26.35 -13.00
CA PRO A 276 -4.93 -27.64 -12.84
C PRO A 276 -5.70 -28.62 -11.94
N LEU A 277 -6.46 -28.09 -10.97
CA LEU A 277 -7.24 -28.88 -10.01
C LEU A 277 -8.65 -29.24 -10.50
N ALA A 278 -9.05 -28.74 -11.66
CA ALA A 278 -10.38 -29.03 -12.22
C ALA A 278 -10.44 -30.45 -12.85
N THR A 279 -11.58 -31.10 -12.69
CA THR A 279 -11.89 -32.38 -13.33
C THR A 279 -12.66 -32.23 -14.66
N ASP A 280 -13.39 -31.13 -14.82
CA ASP A 280 -14.00 -30.66 -16.03
C ASP A 280 -14.11 -29.13 -16.04
N VAL A 281 -14.09 -28.54 -17.24
CA VAL A 281 -14.22 -27.10 -17.46
C VAL A 281 -15.09 -26.86 -18.68
N ASN A 282 -15.98 -25.86 -18.60
CA ASN A 282 -16.74 -25.39 -19.74
C ASN A 282 -16.57 -23.89 -19.92
N VAL A 283 -16.56 -23.40 -21.15
CA VAL A 283 -16.79 -22.00 -21.45
C VAL A 283 -18.28 -21.76 -21.70
N ASN A 284 -18.86 -20.82 -20.95
CA ASN A 284 -20.29 -20.45 -21.08
C ASN A 284 -20.38 -19.12 -21.84
N LEU A 285 -21.12 -19.07 -22.93
CA LEU A 285 -21.30 -17.89 -23.79
C LEU A 285 -22.65 -17.23 -23.50
N TYR A 286 -22.69 -15.91 -23.38
CA TYR A 286 -23.86 -15.11 -23.02
C TYR A 286 -24.10 -13.95 -23.99
N GLN A 287 -25.37 -13.50 -24.08
CA GLN A 287 -25.74 -12.36 -24.94
C GLN A 287 -25.36 -11.01 -24.30
N SER A 288 -25.29 -10.92 -22.98
CA SER A 288 -25.00 -9.67 -22.26
C SER A 288 -24.00 -9.87 -21.14
N GLY A 289 -23.38 -8.76 -20.71
CA GLY A 289 -22.47 -8.71 -19.56
C GLY A 289 -23.19 -8.68 -18.20
N ASN A 290 -24.52 -8.73 -18.18
CA ASN A 290 -25.31 -8.60 -16.95
C ASN A 290 -25.36 -9.93 -16.20
N GLU A 291 -24.80 -9.96 -15.00
CA GLU A 291 -24.91 -11.11 -14.10
C GLU A 291 -26.40 -11.40 -13.78
N GLY A 292 -26.76 -12.69 -13.74
CA GLY A 292 -28.14 -13.13 -13.43
C GLY A 292 -29.13 -13.01 -14.58
N ALA A 293 -28.78 -12.49 -15.75
CA ALA A 293 -29.59 -12.53 -16.93
C ALA A 293 -29.72 -13.99 -17.44
N ASN A 294 -30.94 -14.40 -17.78
CA ASN A 294 -31.18 -15.72 -18.35
C ASN A 294 -30.96 -15.67 -19.87
N ASP A 295 -29.71 -15.47 -20.28
CA ASP A 295 -29.30 -15.19 -21.66
C ASP A 295 -28.11 -16.05 -22.13
N LEU A 296 -27.94 -17.23 -21.52
CA LEU A 296 -26.95 -18.23 -21.94
C LEU A 296 -27.20 -18.63 -23.38
N ILE A 297 -26.23 -18.46 -24.25
CA ILE A 297 -26.27 -18.91 -25.67
C ILE A 297 -25.95 -20.40 -25.74
N GLN A 298 -24.77 -20.75 -25.17
CA GLN A 298 -24.34 -22.14 -25.08
C GLN A 298 -23.25 -22.33 -24.04
N SER A 299 -23.10 -23.58 -23.57
CA SER A 299 -22.00 -24.04 -22.77
C SER A 299 -21.16 -25.03 -23.59
N VAL A 300 -19.86 -24.77 -23.74
CA VAL A 300 -18.97 -25.58 -24.57
C VAL A 300 -17.96 -26.30 -23.69
N PRO A 301 -17.93 -27.63 -23.65
CA PRO A 301 -16.91 -28.38 -22.90
C PRO A 301 -15.50 -28.10 -23.42
N MET A 302 -14.58 -27.88 -22.50
CA MET A 302 -13.17 -27.69 -22.81
C MET A 302 -12.39 -29.00 -22.68
N THR A 303 -11.34 -29.15 -23.45
CA THR A 303 -10.44 -30.28 -23.39
C THR A 303 -9.22 -29.97 -22.56
N LYS A 304 -8.86 -30.87 -21.63
CA LYS A 304 -7.64 -30.73 -20.82
C LYS A 304 -6.41 -30.77 -21.73
N SER A 305 -5.50 -29.85 -21.51
CA SER A 305 -4.26 -29.70 -22.26
C SER A 305 -3.06 -29.74 -21.31
N ASP A 306 -1.86 -29.34 -21.76
CA ASP A 306 -0.63 -29.45 -21.02
C ASP A 306 -0.57 -28.46 -19.84
N ASN A 307 0.18 -28.81 -18.81
CA ASN A 307 0.51 -27.95 -17.68
C ASN A 307 -0.71 -27.33 -16.98
N GLY A 308 -1.77 -28.13 -16.78
CA GLY A 308 -2.96 -27.70 -16.03
C GLY A 308 -3.91 -26.79 -16.82
N THR A 309 -3.70 -26.63 -18.15
CA THR A 309 -4.58 -25.79 -18.98
C THR A 309 -5.74 -26.58 -19.55
N TRP A 310 -6.82 -25.87 -19.94
CA TRP A 310 -7.99 -26.36 -20.65
C TRP A 310 -8.23 -25.47 -21.87
N VAL A 311 -8.66 -26.05 -22.98
CA VAL A 311 -8.83 -25.37 -24.26
C VAL A 311 -10.12 -25.76 -24.96
N ALA A 312 -10.79 -24.77 -25.56
CA ALA A 312 -11.89 -24.97 -26.51
C ALA A 312 -11.81 -23.94 -27.62
N THR A 313 -12.20 -24.31 -28.83
CA THR A 313 -12.34 -23.39 -29.96
C THR A 313 -13.81 -23.40 -30.40
N VAL A 314 -14.37 -22.20 -30.57
CA VAL A 314 -15.75 -22.01 -31.04
C VAL A 314 -15.70 -21.28 -32.37
N ASP A 315 -16.32 -21.89 -33.40
CA ASP A 315 -16.39 -21.32 -34.74
C ASP A 315 -17.34 -20.13 -34.81
N GLY A 316 -17.02 -19.18 -35.68
CA GLY A 316 -17.82 -17.99 -35.93
C GLY A 316 -17.21 -16.73 -35.25
N ASP A 317 -17.77 -15.60 -35.63
CA ASP A 317 -17.38 -14.30 -35.06
C ASP A 317 -18.08 -14.10 -33.70
N LEU A 318 -17.30 -14.17 -32.63
CA LEU A 318 -17.79 -13.96 -31.26
C LEU A 318 -17.48 -12.57 -30.72
N ASN A 319 -16.97 -11.63 -31.54
CA ASN A 319 -16.70 -10.27 -31.06
C ASN A 319 -17.97 -9.67 -30.43
N GLY A 320 -17.85 -9.17 -29.20
CA GLY A 320 -18.96 -8.64 -28.41
C GLY A 320 -19.76 -9.69 -27.62
N THR A 321 -19.44 -11.00 -27.74
CA THR A 321 -20.06 -12.05 -26.93
C THR A 321 -19.43 -12.10 -25.54
N TYR A 322 -20.28 -12.21 -24.52
CA TYR A 322 -19.82 -12.32 -23.14
C TYR A 322 -19.62 -13.79 -22.75
N TYR A 323 -18.71 -14.04 -21.78
CA TYR A 323 -18.39 -15.40 -21.36
C TYR A 323 -17.88 -15.50 -19.92
N THR A 324 -18.00 -16.72 -19.37
CA THR A 324 -17.40 -17.16 -18.11
C THR A 324 -16.84 -18.57 -18.28
N TYR A 325 -16.07 -19.01 -17.27
CA TYR A 325 -15.71 -20.43 -17.12
C TYR A 325 -16.48 -21.04 -15.97
N SER A 326 -17.10 -22.23 -16.20
CA SER A 326 -17.59 -23.08 -15.13
C SER A 326 -16.72 -24.33 -15.03
N ALA A 327 -16.43 -24.77 -13.81
CA ALA A 327 -15.53 -25.89 -13.56
C ALA A 327 -15.98 -26.71 -12.36
N ASN A 328 -15.61 -27.99 -12.33
CA ASN A 328 -15.68 -28.81 -11.14
C ASN A 328 -14.29 -28.85 -10.51
N VAL A 329 -14.13 -28.14 -9.41
CA VAL A 329 -12.87 -28.05 -8.66
C VAL A 329 -13.03 -28.80 -7.35
N LYS A 330 -12.31 -29.90 -7.19
CA LYS A 330 -12.37 -30.75 -5.97
C LYS A 330 -13.81 -31.13 -5.56
N GLY A 331 -14.68 -31.40 -6.53
CA GLY A 331 -16.08 -31.79 -6.30
C GLY A 331 -17.05 -30.60 -6.17
N ASN A 332 -16.58 -29.37 -6.18
CA ASN A 332 -17.40 -28.16 -6.12
C ASN A 332 -17.60 -27.60 -7.53
N GLN A 333 -18.87 -27.35 -7.90
CA GLN A 333 -19.17 -26.61 -9.12
C GLN A 333 -18.99 -25.13 -8.88
N VAL A 334 -18.12 -24.51 -9.67
CA VAL A 334 -17.81 -23.09 -9.60
C VAL A 334 -18.03 -22.43 -10.97
N GLU A 335 -18.32 -21.13 -10.97
CA GLU A 335 -18.34 -20.30 -12.17
C GLU A 335 -17.68 -18.96 -11.89
N THR A 336 -16.84 -18.48 -12.83
CA THR A 336 -16.09 -17.25 -12.68
C THR A 336 -15.74 -16.61 -14.02
N ILE A 337 -15.43 -15.31 -14.00
CA ILE A 337 -14.84 -14.62 -15.13
C ILE A 337 -13.46 -15.21 -15.46
N ASP A 338 -13.04 -15.05 -16.71
CA ASP A 338 -11.69 -15.40 -17.15
C ASP A 338 -10.64 -14.51 -16.45
N PRO A 339 -9.62 -15.09 -15.78
CA PRO A 339 -8.51 -14.31 -15.22
C PRO A 339 -7.78 -13.41 -16.24
N TYR A 340 -7.79 -13.80 -17.51
CA TYR A 340 -7.17 -13.08 -18.62
C TYR A 340 -8.17 -12.30 -19.48
N ALA A 341 -9.42 -12.07 -19.01
CA ALA A 341 -10.39 -11.25 -19.74
C ALA A 341 -9.80 -9.84 -20.03
N ARG A 342 -9.97 -9.36 -21.28
CA ARG A 342 -9.43 -8.09 -21.75
C ARG A 342 -10.41 -6.94 -21.59
N THR A 343 -11.68 -7.26 -21.42
CA THR A 343 -12.77 -6.35 -21.07
C THR A 343 -13.94 -7.16 -20.53
N ALA A 344 -14.91 -6.48 -19.93
CA ALA A 344 -16.07 -7.11 -19.31
C ALA A 344 -17.33 -6.26 -19.43
N GLY A 345 -18.46 -6.83 -19.04
CA GLY A 345 -19.69 -6.10 -18.77
C GLY A 345 -19.66 -5.43 -17.41
N ILE A 346 -20.82 -4.90 -17.00
CA ILE A 346 -21.00 -4.16 -15.74
C ILE A 346 -20.44 -4.96 -14.55
N ASN A 347 -19.70 -4.24 -13.70
CA ASN A 347 -19.10 -4.74 -12.47
C ASN A 347 -18.13 -5.93 -12.68
N GLY A 348 -17.58 -6.09 -13.89
CA GLY A 348 -16.54 -7.09 -14.15
C GLY A 348 -16.97 -8.55 -13.95
N LYS A 349 -18.27 -8.91 -14.08
CA LYS A 349 -18.78 -10.27 -13.78
C LYS A 349 -18.66 -11.27 -14.92
N ARG A 350 -18.73 -10.79 -16.16
CA ARG A 350 -18.57 -11.61 -17.37
C ARG A 350 -17.56 -10.94 -18.29
N GLY A 351 -16.53 -11.68 -18.70
CA GLY A 351 -15.59 -11.25 -19.73
C GLY A 351 -16.28 -11.09 -21.07
N MET A 352 -15.75 -10.25 -21.95
CA MET A 352 -16.26 -10.10 -23.31
C MET A 352 -15.14 -10.45 -24.30
N VAL A 353 -15.48 -11.29 -25.28
CA VAL A 353 -14.62 -11.52 -26.46
C VAL A 353 -14.53 -10.24 -27.25
N ILE A 354 -13.34 -9.78 -27.57
CA ILE A 354 -13.12 -8.47 -28.18
C ILE A 354 -12.05 -8.52 -29.28
N ASP A 355 -12.34 -7.86 -30.39
CA ASP A 355 -11.33 -7.40 -31.35
C ASP A 355 -10.69 -6.12 -30.82
N LEU A 356 -9.58 -6.24 -30.11
CA LEU A 356 -8.87 -5.11 -29.52
C LEU A 356 -8.43 -4.08 -30.55
N ALA A 357 -8.09 -4.50 -31.77
CA ALA A 357 -7.69 -3.59 -32.83
C ALA A 357 -8.84 -2.66 -33.26
N SER A 358 -10.10 -3.13 -33.17
CA SER A 358 -11.28 -2.31 -33.47
C SER A 358 -11.53 -1.18 -32.46
N THR A 359 -10.88 -1.23 -31.30
CA THR A 359 -11.00 -0.23 -30.24
C THR A 359 -9.92 0.86 -30.31
N ASN A 360 -8.99 0.76 -31.27
CA ASN A 360 -7.90 1.73 -31.41
C ASN A 360 -8.45 3.10 -31.88
N PRO A 361 -8.09 4.22 -31.23
CA PRO A 361 -8.39 5.55 -31.74
C PRO A 361 -7.55 5.85 -32.99
N GLU A 362 -7.96 6.86 -33.77
CA GLU A 362 -7.23 7.28 -34.97
C GLU A 362 -5.75 7.60 -34.66
N GLY A 363 -4.84 7.00 -35.41
CA GLY A 363 -3.40 7.21 -35.29
C GLY A 363 -2.73 6.41 -34.14
N TRP A 364 -3.46 5.46 -33.52
CA TRP A 364 -2.93 4.62 -32.43
C TRP A 364 -1.69 3.84 -32.83
N GLU A 365 -1.61 3.40 -34.09
CA GLU A 365 -0.46 2.67 -34.62
C GLU A 365 0.85 3.47 -34.68
N ASN A 366 0.78 4.79 -34.54
CA ASN A 366 1.94 5.68 -34.48
C ASN A 366 2.17 6.26 -33.08
N ASP A 367 1.30 5.95 -32.15
CA ASP A 367 1.42 6.38 -30.77
C ASP A 367 2.60 5.68 -30.08
N LYS A 368 3.30 6.42 -29.23
CA LYS A 368 4.45 5.90 -28.48
C LYS A 368 4.75 6.78 -27.27
N ASN A 369 5.49 6.24 -26.36
CA ASN A 369 6.03 6.95 -25.21
C ASN A 369 6.73 8.25 -25.63
N PRO A 370 6.29 9.42 -25.20
CA PRO A 370 6.97 10.70 -25.49
C PRO A 370 8.25 10.86 -24.67
N PHE A 371 8.40 10.15 -23.55
CA PHE A 371 9.61 10.15 -22.74
C PHE A 371 10.66 9.24 -23.37
N THR A 372 11.80 9.82 -23.77
CA THR A 372 12.83 9.11 -24.55
C THR A 372 14.14 8.91 -23.81
N SER A 373 14.19 9.25 -22.52
CA SER A 373 15.35 9.02 -21.68
C SER A 373 15.31 7.63 -21.03
N PRO A 374 16.39 6.87 -21.05
CA PRO A 374 16.48 5.63 -20.30
C PRO A 374 16.72 5.87 -18.79
N ASN A 375 17.01 7.10 -18.38
CA ASN A 375 17.34 7.48 -17.01
C ASN A 375 16.07 7.95 -16.30
N GLN A 376 15.67 7.26 -15.22
CA GLN A 376 14.45 7.62 -14.49
C GLN A 376 14.52 9.00 -13.81
N GLU A 377 15.73 9.49 -13.47
CA GLU A 377 15.99 10.80 -12.88
C GLU A 377 15.55 11.97 -13.79
N ASP A 378 15.41 11.72 -15.09
CA ASP A 378 14.89 12.71 -16.05
C ASP A 378 13.38 12.89 -15.96
N ALA A 379 12.67 11.98 -15.27
CA ALA A 379 11.24 12.09 -15.03
C ALA A 379 10.91 13.15 -13.96
N VAL A 380 9.77 13.80 -14.14
CA VAL A 380 9.07 14.60 -13.13
C VAL A 380 7.64 14.09 -13.09
N ILE A 381 7.25 13.49 -11.97
CA ILE A 381 6.02 12.72 -11.85
C ILE A 381 4.99 13.49 -11.02
N THR A 382 3.75 13.56 -11.51
CA THR A 382 2.62 14.01 -10.69
C THR A 382 1.56 12.93 -10.60
N GLU A 383 1.10 12.65 -9.37
CA GLU A 383 0.07 11.67 -9.09
C GLU A 383 -1.33 12.29 -9.21
N LEU A 384 -2.25 11.60 -9.84
CA LEU A 384 -3.63 12.02 -9.91
C LEU A 384 -4.62 10.85 -10.00
N HIS A 385 -5.86 11.11 -9.57
CA HIS A 385 -6.98 10.20 -9.71
C HIS A 385 -7.89 10.68 -10.86
N VAL A 386 -8.32 9.79 -11.74
CA VAL A 386 -9.11 10.10 -12.94
C VAL A 386 -10.35 10.93 -12.61
N ARG A 387 -11.10 10.54 -11.57
CA ARG A 387 -12.31 11.25 -11.17
C ARG A 387 -12.00 12.61 -10.52
N ASP A 388 -11.06 12.65 -9.56
CA ASP A 388 -10.70 13.87 -8.83
C ASP A 388 -10.29 15.01 -9.73
N PHE A 389 -9.58 14.66 -10.80
CA PHE A 389 -8.99 15.62 -11.72
C PHE A 389 -10.02 16.51 -12.40
N SER A 390 -11.23 15.98 -12.68
CA SER A 390 -12.17 16.69 -13.54
C SER A 390 -13.62 16.72 -13.08
N ILE A 391 -13.98 15.98 -12.00
CA ILE A 391 -15.40 15.84 -11.59
C ILE A 391 -16.05 17.18 -11.20
N GLU A 392 -15.28 18.10 -10.65
CA GLU A 392 -15.75 19.43 -10.30
C GLU A 392 -16.13 20.26 -11.54
N GLN A 393 -17.21 21.03 -11.43
CA GLN A 393 -17.62 21.95 -12.50
C GLN A 393 -16.54 22.98 -12.82
N SER A 394 -15.76 23.37 -11.83
CA SER A 394 -14.65 24.32 -11.97
C SER A 394 -13.50 23.79 -12.83
N SER A 395 -13.47 22.49 -13.15
CA SER A 395 -12.52 21.92 -14.12
C SER A 395 -12.72 22.47 -15.55
N GLY A 396 -13.93 22.97 -15.85
CA GLY A 396 -14.29 23.41 -17.21
C GLY A 396 -14.49 22.27 -18.21
N VAL A 397 -14.32 21.03 -17.79
CA VAL A 397 -14.60 19.84 -18.60
C VAL A 397 -16.11 19.69 -18.81
N SER A 398 -16.53 19.22 -19.99
CA SER A 398 -17.92 19.00 -20.32
C SER A 398 -18.59 18.04 -19.34
N GLU A 399 -19.87 18.22 -19.05
CA GLU A 399 -20.61 17.40 -18.06
C GLU A 399 -20.55 15.90 -18.39
N ALA A 400 -20.57 15.56 -19.68
CA ALA A 400 -20.53 14.16 -20.13
C ALA A 400 -19.19 13.47 -19.82
N ASN A 401 -18.09 14.23 -19.75
CA ASN A 401 -16.74 13.70 -19.63
C ASN A 401 -16.11 13.94 -18.24
N ARG A 402 -16.77 14.72 -17.37
CA ARG A 402 -16.28 14.97 -16.00
C ARG A 402 -16.14 13.68 -15.20
N GLY A 403 -14.98 13.49 -14.58
CA GLY A 403 -14.64 12.31 -13.77
C GLY A 403 -14.38 11.05 -14.60
N LYS A 404 -14.16 11.16 -15.93
CA LYS A 404 -14.03 10.03 -16.86
C LYS A 404 -12.73 10.12 -17.68
N TYR A 405 -12.37 9.01 -18.35
CA TYR A 405 -11.20 8.94 -19.24
C TYR A 405 -11.19 10.08 -20.27
N LEU A 406 -12.34 10.36 -20.87
CA LEU A 406 -12.45 11.40 -21.92
C LEU A 406 -12.23 12.83 -21.43
N ALA A 407 -12.20 13.07 -20.11
CA ALA A 407 -11.82 14.37 -19.56
C ALA A 407 -10.42 14.81 -20.00
N PHE A 408 -9.51 13.87 -20.19
CA PHE A 408 -8.13 14.10 -20.61
C PHE A 408 -7.99 14.38 -22.11
N THR A 409 -9.07 14.26 -22.88
CA THR A 409 -9.09 14.59 -24.32
C THR A 409 -9.58 16.02 -24.60
N GLU A 410 -10.10 16.71 -23.58
CA GLU A 410 -10.63 18.08 -23.72
C GLU A 410 -9.53 19.12 -23.51
N ALA A 411 -9.10 19.77 -24.60
CA ALA A 411 -8.16 20.87 -24.55
C ALA A 411 -8.87 22.23 -24.36
N GLY A 412 -8.13 23.21 -23.84
CA GLY A 412 -8.62 24.59 -23.69
C GLY A 412 -9.57 24.79 -22.52
N THR A 413 -9.66 23.83 -21.61
CA THR A 413 -10.51 23.91 -20.43
C THR A 413 -10.08 25.02 -19.49
N LYS A 414 -11.06 25.68 -18.87
CA LYS A 414 -10.85 26.82 -17.97
C LYS A 414 -11.92 26.84 -16.90
N ASN A 415 -11.55 27.35 -15.72
CA ASN A 415 -12.55 27.66 -14.70
C ASN A 415 -13.36 28.93 -15.07
N ALA A 416 -14.35 29.32 -14.27
CA ALA A 416 -15.26 30.40 -14.51
C ALA A 416 -14.58 31.78 -14.68
N THR A 417 -13.38 31.97 -14.13
CA THR A 417 -12.60 33.22 -14.24
C THR A 417 -11.56 33.20 -15.36
N GLY A 418 -11.46 32.10 -16.09
CA GLY A 418 -10.57 31.98 -17.25
C GLY A 418 -9.18 31.41 -16.92
N GLN A 419 -8.95 30.90 -15.70
CA GLN A 419 -7.72 30.18 -15.36
C GLN A 419 -7.69 28.83 -16.09
N THR A 420 -6.51 28.45 -16.57
CA THR A 420 -6.27 27.20 -17.28
C THR A 420 -6.41 26.02 -16.32
N THR A 421 -7.12 24.98 -16.74
CA THR A 421 -7.40 23.77 -15.97
C THR A 421 -7.12 22.51 -16.81
N GLY A 422 -7.33 21.33 -16.23
CA GLY A 422 -7.31 20.08 -16.98
C GLY A 422 -5.98 19.79 -17.67
N LEU A 423 -6.03 19.19 -18.85
CA LEU A 423 -4.85 18.77 -19.61
C LEU A 423 -3.87 19.93 -19.87
N ASP A 424 -4.35 21.11 -20.25
CA ASP A 424 -3.48 22.26 -20.53
C ASP A 424 -2.79 22.81 -19.26
N TYR A 425 -3.37 22.53 -18.07
CA TYR A 425 -2.71 22.85 -16.81
C TYR A 425 -1.52 21.94 -16.55
N LEU A 426 -1.63 20.63 -16.79
CA LEU A 426 -0.50 19.69 -16.69
C LEU A 426 0.63 20.08 -17.66
N LYS A 427 0.29 20.50 -18.87
CA LYS A 427 1.27 21.03 -19.83
C LYS A 427 1.97 22.28 -19.31
N LYS A 428 1.20 23.20 -18.69
CA LYS A 428 1.75 24.43 -18.10
C LYS A 428 2.71 24.12 -16.96
N LEU A 429 2.40 23.12 -16.11
CA LEU A 429 3.30 22.66 -15.05
C LEU A 429 4.60 22.09 -15.61
N GLY A 430 4.54 21.47 -16.80
CA GLY A 430 5.70 20.91 -17.47
C GLY A 430 6.15 19.56 -16.95
N VAL A 431 5.28 18.82 -16.26
CA VAL A 431 5.53 17.44 -15.84
C VAL A 431 5.82 16.53 -17.04
N THR A 432 6.59 15.47 -16.84
CA THR A 432 6.87 14.49 -17.88
C THR A 432 5.93 13.30 -17.81
N HIS A 433 5.43 12.98 -16.61
CA HIS A 433 4.57 11.83 -16.37
C HIS A 433 3.39 12.20 -15.49
N VAL A 434 2.25 11.61 -15.79
CA VAL A 434 1.15 11.45 -14.84
C VAL A 434 1.14 10.03 -14.30
N HIS A 435 1.08 9.91 -12.98
CA HIS A 435 0.84 8.65 -12.29
C HIS A 435 -0.66 8.60 -11.98
N LEU A 436 -1.37 7.71 -12.64
CA LEU A 436 -2.80 7.49 -12.43
C LEU A 436 -3.01 6.49 -11.30
N LEU A 437 -3.80 6.85 -10.27
CA LEU A 437 -4.32 5.89 -9.30
C LEU A 437 -5.01 4.74 -10.05
N PRO A 438 -5.24 3.56 -9.42
CA PRO A 438 -5.68 2.37 -10.14
C PRO A 438 -6.81 2.59 -11.13
N VAL A 439 -6.63 2.14 -12.35
CA VAL A 439 -7.55 2.31 -13.49
C VAL A 439 -7.99 0.99 -14.13
N TYR A 440 -7.58 -0.14 -13.56
CA TYR A 440 -8.19 -1.43 -13.87
C TYR A 440 -9.43 -1.67 -12.99
N ASP A 441 -10.21 -2.69 -13.32
CA ASP A 441 -11.49 -3.02 -12.68
C ASP A 441 -11.35 -3.34 -11.19
N TYR A 442 -12.05 -2.55 -10.36
CA TYR A 442 -12.09 -2.69 -8.91
C TYR A 442 -13.55 -2.81 -8.40
N ALA A 443 -13.75 -3.39 -7.20
CA ALA A 443 -15.02 -3.96 -6.79
C ALA A 443 -16.04 -3.00 -6.18
N THR A 444 -15.58 -1.86 -5.60
CA THR A 444 -16.40 -1.09 -4.65
C THR A 444 -17.20 0.06 -5.24
N VAL A 445 -17.15 0.23 -6.56
CA VAL A 445 -18.02 1.18 -7.29
C VAL A 445 -18.99 0.40 -8.17
N ASP A 446 -20.29 0.54 -7.93
CA ASP A 446 -21.32 -0.13 -8.74
C ASP A 446 -21.52 0.61 -10.07
N GLU A 447 -20.98 0.06 -11.14
CA GLU A 447 -21.05 0.58 -12.51
C GLU A 447 -22.48 0.64 -13.06
N SER A 448 -23.45 -0.07 -12.45
CA SER A 448 -24.84 -0.09 -12.90
C SER A 448 -25.61 1.18 -12.54
N ILE A 449 -25.09 2.02 -11.67
CA ILE A 449 -25.74 3.24 -11.19
C ILE A 449 -25.37 4.44 -12.09
N PRO A 450 -26.29 4.96 -12.90
CA PRO A 450 -26.03 6.13 -13.71
C PRO A 450 -25.66 7.37 -12.86
N ASN A 451 -24.69 8.13 -13.28
CA ASN A 451 -24.19 9.31 -12.56
C ASN A 451 -23.78 8.96 -11.12
N ASN A 452 -23.11 7.84 -10.97
CA ASN A 452 -22.70 7.29 -9.70
C ASN A 452 -21.90 8.32 -8.87
N THR A 453 -22.33 8.52 -7.62
CA THR A 453 -21.63 9.35 -6.63
C THR A 453 -20.75 8.51 -5.70
N GLN A 454 -20.68 7.21 -5.91
CA GLN A 454 -19.76 6.35 -5.21
C GLN A 454 -18.33 6.69 -5.63
N TYR A 455 -17.44 6.63 -4.67
CA TYR A 455 -16.03 6.98 -4.84
C TYR A 455 -15.17 5.91 -4.20
N ASN A 456 -14.10 5.54 -4.88
CA ASN A 456 -13.00 4.76 -4.31
C ASN A 456 -11.71 5.15 -5.04
N TRP A 457 -10.57 5.06 -4.37
CA TRP A 457 -9.26 5.25 -5.02
C TRP A 457 -8.94 4.16 -6.03
N GLY A 458 -9.53 2.95 -5.88
CA GLY A 458 -9.32 1.82 -6.78
C GLY A 458 -8.38 0.74 -6.24
N TYR A 459 -7.99 0.79 -4.96
CA TYR A 459 -7.15 -0.24 -4.34
C TYR A 459 -7.93 -1.48 -3.87
N ASP A 460 -9.08 -1.74 -4.48
CA ASP A 460 -9.95 -2.91 -4.27
C ASP A 460 -9.98 -3.81 -5.52
N PRO A 461 -8.83 -4.37 -6.00
CA PRO A 461 -8.73 -5.02 -7.29
C PRO A 461 -9.65 -6.23 -7.43
N GLN A 462 -10.39 -6.30 -8.53
CA GLN A 462 -11.25 -7.40 -8.88
C GLN A 462 -10.76 -8.14 -10.13
N ASN A 463 -10.48 -7.42 -11.23
CA ASN A 463 -9.96 -7.97 -12.47
C ASN A 463 -8.81 -7.12 -13.00
N TYR A 464 -7.62 -7.70 -13.11
CA TYR A 464 -6.38 -6.96 -13.40
C TYR A 464 -6.14 -6.60 -14.86
N ASN A 465 -6.86 -7.25 -15.80
CA ASN A 465 -6.56 -7.17 -17.23
C ASN A 465 -7.59 -6.38 -18.03
N LEU A 466 -8.47 -5.63 -17.38
CA LEU A 466 -9.50 -4.82 -18.02
C LEU A 466 -9.66 -3.45 -17.36
N PRO A 467 -9.95 -2.38 -18.15
CA PRO A 467 -10.11 -1.03 -17.61
C PRO A 467 -11.35 -0.90 -16.72
N GLU A 468 -11.28 -0.03 -15.72
CA GLU A 468 -12.39 0.34 -14.84
C GLU A 468 -13.55 0.95 -15.63
N GLY A 469 -14.76 0.41 -15.45
CA GLY A 469 -15.92 0.82 -16.20
C GLY A 469 -16.57 2.11 -15.70
N SER A 470 -16.43 2.46 -14.42
CA SER A 470 -17.00 3.69 -13.87
C SER A 470 -16.38 4.96 -14.48
N TYR A 471 -15.17 4.87 -15.01
CA TYR A 471 -14.50 5.96 -15.73
C TYR A 471 -14.87 6.03 -17.22
N SER A 472 -15.63 5.06 -17.75
CA SER A 472 -16.12 5.10 -19.13
C SER A 472 -17.47 5.79 -19.22
N THR A 473 -17.85 6.24 -20.43
CA THR A 473 -19.18 6.82 -20.68
C THR A 473 -20.28 5.76 -20.75
N ASP A 474 -19.92 4.51 -21.01
CA ASP A 474 -20.85 3.36 -21.06
C ASP A 474 -20.18 2.09 -20.51
N ALA A 475 -20.35 1.83 -19.23
CA ALA A 475 -19.82 0.65 -18.57
C ALA A 475 -20.46 -0.67 -19.04
N SER A 476 -21.67 -0.62 -19.64
CA SER A 476 -22.37 -1.82 -20.13
C SER A 476 -21.76 -2.40 -21.41
N ASN A 477 -20.98 -1.61 -22.13
CA ASN A 477 -20.31 -1.99 -23.36
C ASN A 477 -18.79 -2.06 -23.15
N GLY A 478 -18.27 -3.27 -23.02
CA GLY A 478 -16.85 -3.49 -22.75
C GLY A 478 -15.89 -2.84 -23.78
N ALA A 479 -16.30 -2.65 -25.04
CA ALA A 479 -15.46 -1.99 -26.03
C ALA A 479 -15.30 -0.48 -25.78
N VAL A 480 -16.28 0.17 -25.14
CA VAL A 480 -16.24 1.61 -24.86
C VAL A 480 -15.15 1.92 -23.84
N ARG A 481 -15.09 1.18 -22.71
CA ARG A 481 -14.05 1.40 -21.68
C ARG A 481 -12.63 1.24 -22.25
N VAL A 482 -12.42 0.25 -23.14
CA VAL A 482 -11.12 0.02 -23.79
C VAL A 482 -10.76 1.18 -24.73
N ASN A 483 -11.70 1.61 -25.60
CA ASN A 483 -11.45 2.69 -26.54
C ASN A 483 -11.20 4.03 -25.82
N GLU A 484 -12.00 4.38 -24.81
CA GLU A 484 -11.87 5.65 -24.09
C GLU A 484 -10.58 5.72 -23.26
N PHE A 485 -10.15 4.60 -22.69
CA PHE A 485 -8.85 4.50 -22.02
C PHE A 485 -7.70 4.78 -23.02
N LYS A 486 -7.73 4.12 -24.20
CA LYS A 486 -6.73 4.39 -25.25
C LYS A 486 -6.75 5.84 -25.72
N GLN A 487 -7.93 6.47 -25.82
CA GLN A 487 -8.04 7.90 -26.17
C GLN A 487 -7.39 8.79 -25.10
N MET A 488 -7.57 8.47 -23.82
CA MET A 488 -6.92 9.19 -22.71
C MET A 488 -5.39 9.11 -22.84
N VAL A 489 -4.84 7.91 -22.96
CA VAL A 489 -3.39 7.70 -23.08
C VAL A 489 -2.85 8.45 -24.30
N LYS A 490 -3.47 8.26 -25.47
CA LYS A 490 -3.05 8.95 -26.70
C LYS A 490 -3.08 10.48 -26.54
N SER A 491 -4.11 11.03 -25.90
CA SER A 491 -4.20 12.47 -25.66
C SER A 491 -3.07 13.00 -24.77
N LEU A 492 -2.69 12.25 -23.75
CA LEU A 492 -1.54 12.58 -22.89
C LEU A 492 -0.24 12.54 -23.70
N HIS A 493 -0.01 11.47 -24.49
CA HIS A 493 1.17 11.33 -25.36
C HIS A 493 1.27 12.46 -26.42
N ASP A 494 0.17 12.80 -27.09
CA ASP A 494 0.10 13.90 -28.05
C ASP A 494 0.47 15.26 -27.42
N ASN A 495 0.40 15.34 -26.08
CA ASN A 495 0.78 16.52 -25.30
C ASN A 495 2.12 16.38 -24.57
N ASN A 496 2.95 15.38 -24.94
CA ASN A 496 4.27 15.07 -24.37
C ASN A 496 4.21 14.73 -22.87
N ILE A 497 3.19 14.01 -22.44
CA ILE A 497 3.02 13.50 -21.07
C ILE A 497 2.90 11.98 -21.16
N SER A 498 3.82 11.28 -20.53
CA SER A 498 3.81 9.83 -20.41
C SER A 498 2.89 9.36 -19.26
N VAL A 499 2.44 8.12 -19.31
CA VAL A 499 1.47 7.57 -18.37
C VAL A 499 2.08 6.47 -17.52
N ILE A 500 2.08 6.65 -16.21
CA ILE A 500 2.38 5.64 -15.21
C ILE A 500 1.07 5.11 -14.65
N MET A 501 0.91 3.80 -14.65
CA MET A 501 -0.26 3.11 -14.09
C MET A 501 0.07 2.58 -12.71
N ASP A 502 -0.78 2.90 -11.73
CA ASP A 502 -0.74 2.28 -10.41
C ASP A 502 -1.32 0.88 -10.47
N VAL A 503 -0.60 -0.11 -9.93
CA VAL A 503 -1.00 -1.52 -9.96
C VAL A 503 -0.91 -2.15 -8.58
N VAL A 504 -1.96 -2.89 -8.21
CA VAL A 504 -2.17 -3.47 -6.88
C VAL A 504 -2.24 -5.00 -6.99
N TYR A 505 -1.12 -5.66 -7.29
CA TYR A 505 -1.11 -7.13 -7.30
C TYR A 505 -0.79 -7.73 -5.92
N GLY A 506 -0.52 -6.91 -4.89
CA GLY A 506 -0.19 -7.35 -3.53
C GLY A 506 -1.34 -8.06 -2.81
N HIS A 507 -2.57 -7.79 -3.21
CA HIS A 507 -3.80 -8.38 -2.69
C HIS A 507 -4.93 -8.31 -3.71
N VAL A 508 -6.08 -8.92 -3.39
CA VAL A 508 -7.33 -8.80 -4.14
C VAL A 508 -8.46 -8.38 -3.20
N TYR A 509 -9.51 -7.75 -3.72
CA TYR A 509 -10.66 -7.35 -2.92
C TYR A 509 -11.28 -8.52 -2.15
N ASN A 510 -11.49 -9.65 -2.84
CA ASN A 510 -12.04 -10.86 -2.22
C ASN A 510 -11.34 -12.12 -2.76
N ALA A 511 -10.43 -12.67 -1.96
CA ALA A 511 -9.66 -13.86 -2.35
C ALA A 511 -10.54 -15.08 -2.71
N GLY A 512 -11.71 -15.23 -2.07
CA GLY A 512 -12.62 -16.33 -2.32
C GLY A 512 -13.43 -16.19 -3.62
N GLN A 513 -13.52 -14.98 -4.18
CA GLN A 513 -14.21 -14.69 -5.44
C GLN A 513 -13.24 -14.40 -6.59
N PHE A 514 -11.97 -14.20 -6.29
CA PHE A 514 -10.97 -13.94 -7.32
C PHE A 514 -10.82 -15.15 -8.26
N SER A 515 -10.93 -14.91 -9.55
CA SER A 515 -11.04 -15.94 -10.58
C SER A 515 -9.96 -17.02 -10.54
N VAL A 516 -8.69 -16.65 -10.28
CA VAL A 516 -7.60 -17.63 -10.13
C VAL A 516 -7.82 -18.52 -8.91
N ASN A 517 -8.23 -17.96 -7.77
CA ASN A 517 -8.50 -18.72 -6.55
C ASN A 517 -9.79 -19.55 -6.65
N VAL A 518 -10.78 -19.13 -7.47
CA VAL A 518 -11.98 -19.93 -7.76
C VAL A 518 -11.60 -21.18 -8.54
N LEU A 519 -10.73 -21.07 -9.54
CA LEU A 519 -10.28 -22.18 -10.38
C LEU A 519 -9.17 -23.01 -9.73
N THR A 520 -8.34 -22.39 -8.88
CA THR A 520 -7.24 -23.05 -8.19
C THR A 520 -7.16 -22.49 -6.75
N PRO A 521 -7.98 -23.04 -5.83
CA PRO A 521 -8.13 -22.54 -4.48
C PRO A 521 -6.81 -22.38 -3.75
N GLN A 522 -6.62 -21.22 -3.10
CA GLN A 522 -5.43 -20.86 -2.31
C GLN A 522 -4.13 -20.77 -3.12
N TYR A 523 -4.20 -20.77 -4.47
CA TYR A 523 -2.97 -20.67 -5.26
C TYR A 523 -2.47 -19.23 -5.39
N PHE A 524 -3.36 -18.27 -5.63
CA PHE A 524 -2.96 -16.87 -5.82
C PHE A 524 -2.57 -16.19 -4.52
N SER A 525 -3.23 -16.52 -3.42
CA SER A 525 -3.02 -15.89 -2.12
C SER A 525 -2.29 -16.81 -1.14
N ARG A 526 -1.40 -16.25 -0.32
CA ARG A 526 -0.78 -16.95 0.82
C ARG A 526 -1.81 -17.21 1.89
N VAL A 527 -1.78 -18.41 2.44
CA VAL A 527 -2.70 -18.80 3.50
C VAL A 527 -2.30 -18.12 4.83
N ASN A 528 -3.27 -17.58 5.56
CA ASN A 528 -3.06 -16.90 6.84
C ASN A 528 -2.03 -15.77 6.76
N SER A 529 -2.06 -14.98 5.70
CA SER A 529 -1.16 -13.85 5.49
C SER A 529 -1.95 -12.55 5.35
N ASN A 530 -1.51 -11.50 6.05
CA ASN A 530 -2.19 -10.20 6.09
C ASN A 530 -1.18 -9.04 6.15
N GLY A 531 -0.03 -9.18 5.50
CA GLY A 531 0.95 -8.10 5.39
C GLY A 531 0.41 -6.88 4.63
N SER A 532 -0.50 -7.13 3.69
CA SER A 532 -1.21 -6.07 2.96
C SER A 532 -2.23 -5.28 3.80
N GLY A 533 -2.66 -5.83 4.96
CA GLY A 533 -3.79 -5.28 5.71
C GLY A 533 -5.17 -5.67 5.14
N CYS A 534 -5.22 -6.33 3.97
CA CYS A 534 -6.46 -6.69 3.26
C CYS A 534 -6.91 -8.14 3.48
N GLY A 535 -6.24 -8.88 4.39
CA GLY A 535 -6.60 -10.26 4.75
C GLY A 535 -6.12 -11.32 3.75
N ASN A 536 -5.40 -10.94 2.70
CA ASN A 536 -4.91 -11.86 1.69
C ASN A 536 -3.69 -11.28 0.97
N ASP A 537 -2.52 -11.87 1.16
CA ASP A 537 -1.31 -11.46 0.47
C ASP A 537 -1.07 -12.35 -0.76
N THR A 538 -0.67 -11.76 -1.87
CA THR A 538 -0.42 -12.49 -3.11
C THR A 538 0.86 -13.32 -3.03
N ALA A 539 0.79 -14.57 -3.46
CA ALA A 539 1.91 -15.52 -3.45
C ALA A 539 2.79 -15.35 -4.71
N THR A 540 3.51 -14.23 -4.78
CA THR A 540 4.31 -13.83 -5.96
C THR A 540 5.43 -14.82 -6.30
N GLU A 541 5.89 -15.59 -5.31
CA GLU A 541 6.91 -16.64 -5.44
C GLU A 541 6.45 -17.83 -6.30
N ARG A 542 5.14 -18.02 -6.53
CA ARG A 542 4.60 -19.13 -7.31
C ARG A 542 4.64 -18.82 -8.80
N ASN A 543 5.07 -19.78 -9.61
CA ASN A 543 5.37 -19.57 -11.03
C ASN A 543 4.20 -19.00 -11.83
N MET A 544 2.97 -19.53 -11.65
CA MET A 544 1.82 -19.02 -12.40
C MET A 544 1.27 -17.70 -11.86
N VAL A 545 1.53 -17.36 -10.59
CA VAL A 545 1.23 -16.03 -10.04
C VAL A 545 2.21 -15.01 -10.63
N ARG A 546 3.51 -15.29 -10.61
CA ARG A 546 4.54 -14.46 -11.24
C ARG A 546 4.23 -14.25 -12.71
N LYS A 547 3.93 -15.35 -13.43
CA LYS A 547 3.52 -15.29 -14.85
C LYS A 547 2.32 -14.36 -15.04
N PHE A 548 1.27 -14.53 -14.24
CA PHE A 548 0.05 -13.72 -14.35
C PHE A 548 0.35 -12.23 -14.18
N ILE A 549 1.16 -11.85 -13.19
CA ILE A 549 1.54 -10.46 -12.93
C ILE A 549 2.38 -9.90 -14.10
N VAL A 550 3.39 -10.66 -14.55
CA VAL A 550 4.24 -10.24 -15.68
C VAL A 550 3.42 -10.10 -16.97
N ASP A 551 2.59 -11.09 -17.31
CA ASP A 551 1.74 -11.06 -18.49
C ASP A 551 0.78 -9.86 -18.45
N SER A 552 0.19 -9.57 -17.29
CA SER A 552 -0.73 -8.46 -17.11
C SER A 552 -0.03 -7.11 -17.35
N MET A 553 1.11 -6.86 -16.72
CA MET A 553 1.81 -5.59 -16.89
C MET A 553 2.36 -5.42 -18.32
N VAL A 554 2.89 -6.49 -18.92
CA VAL A 554 3.32 -6.47 -20.34
C VAL A 554 2.14 -6.22 -21.29
N TYR A 555 0.95 -6.74 -20.97
CA TYR A 555 -0.26 -6.45 -21.73
C TYR A 555 -0.64 -4.97 -21.66
N TRP A 556 -0.68 -4.37 -20.48
CA TRP A 556 -0.94 -2.93 -20.32
C TRP A 556 0.08 -2.08 -21.07
N ALA A 557 1.37 -2.44 -21.00
CA ALA A 557 2.43 -1.74 -21.72
C ALA A 557 2.27 -1.83 -23.25
N LYS A 558 1.90 -3.00 -23.79
CA LYS A 558 1.80 -3.22 -25.24
C LYS A 558 0.48 -2.77 -25.84
N GLU A 559 -0.64 -3.02 -25.17
CA GLU A 559 -1.98 -2.77 -25.70
C GLU A 559 -2.46 -1.33 -25.46
N TYR A 560 -2.09 -0.77 -24.31
CA TYR A 560 -2.50 0.58 -23.91
C TYR A 560 -1.36 1.59 -23.95
N HIS A 561 -0.17 1.18 -24.38
CA HIS A 561 1.04 2.00 -24.42
C HIS A 561 1.36 2.68 -23.09
N ILE A 562 1.21 1.95 -21.98
CA ILE A 562 1.58 2.44 -20.64
C ILE A 562 3.10 2.54 -20.56
N ASP A 563 3.62 3.66 -20.07
CA ASP A 563 5.04 4.06 -20.09
C ASP A 563 5.76 3.81 -18.77
N GLY A 564 5.04 3.39 -17.76
CA GLY A 564 5.60 3.09 -16.45
C GLY A 564 4.58 2.49 -15.50
N PHE A 565 5.08 1.99 -14.37
CA PHE A 565 4.23 1.40 -13.34
C PHE A 565 4.70 1.78 -11.94
N ARG A 566 3.74 2.13 -11.10
CA ARG A 566 3.92 2.15 -9.64
C ARG A 566 3.27 0.90 -9.08
N ILE A 567 4.03 0.12 -8.31
CA ILE A 567 3.54 -1.10 -7.69
C ILE A 567 3.18 -0.83 -6.23
N ASP A 568 1.91 -0.96 -5.92
CA ASP A 568 1.38 -0.89 -4.56
C ASP A 568 1.99 -2.00 -3.70
N GLN A 569 2.42 -1.64 -2.49
CA GLN A 569 2.94 -2.58 -1.50
C GLN A 569 3.96 -3.60 -2.06
N VAL A 570 4.87 -3.15 -2.95
CA VAL A 570 5.87 -4.04 -3.56
C VAL A 570 6.76 -4.74 -2.53
N GLY A 571 6.84 -4.21 -1.31
CA GLY A 571 7.50 -4.85 -0.18
C GLY A 571 6.94 -6.23 0.21
N LEU A 572 5.79 -6.64 -0.33
CA LEU A 572 5.21 -7.98 -0.19
C LEU A 572 5.65 -8.96 -1.28
N TYR A 573 6.33 -8.47 -2.33
CA TYR A 573 6.72 -9.29 -3.48
C TYR A 573 8.11 -9.86 -3.29
N ASP A 574 8.33 -11.05 -3.82
CA ASP A 574 9.67 -11.60 -3.90
C ASP A 574 10.52 -10.85 -4.95
N ILE A 575 11.83 -10.77 -4.69
CA ILE A 575 12.79 -10.07 -5.54
C ILE A 575 12.83 -10.66 -6.97
N ASP A 576 12.67 -11.97 -7.12
CA ASP A 576 12.75 -12.62 -8.43
C ASP A 576 11.57 -12.19 -9.31
N THR A 577 10.38 -12.00 -8.72
CA THR A 577 9.22 -11.46 -9.43
C THR A 577 9.47 -10.02 -9.88
N VAL A 578 9.99 -9.15 -9.00
CA VAL A 578 10.30 -7.75 -9.39
C VAL A 578 11.35 -7.70 -10.49
N ASN A 579 12.43 -8.51 -10.41
CA ASN A 579 13.43 -8.58 -11.46
C ASN A 579 12.88 -9.12 -12.79
N ALA A 580 11.95 -10.09 -12.74
CA ALA A 580 11.26 -10.58 -13.93
C ALA A 580 10.39 -9.50 -14.58
N LEU A 581 9.70 -8.70 -13.77
CA LEU A 581 8.91 -7.54 -14.20
C LEU A 581 9.79 -6.48 -14.88
N VAL A 582 10.85 -6.04 -14.21
CA VAL A 582 11.77 -5.03 -14.74
C VAL A 582 12.32 -5.49 -16.09
N LYS A 583 12.79 -6.73 -16.16
CA LYS A 583 13.31 -7.30 -17.41
C LYS A 583 12.26 -7.29 -18.52
N ALA A 584 11.09 -7.82 -18.28
CA ALA A 584 10.04 -7.97 -19.30
C ALA A 584 9.51 -6.60 -19.79
N LEU A 585 9.38 -5.63 -18.89
CA LEU A 585 8.91 -4.30 -19.22
C LEU A 585 9.96 -3.47 -19.96
N LYS A 586 11.23 -3.53 -19.55
CA LYS A 586 12.33 -2.86 -20.27
C LYS A 586 12.62 -3.49 -21.65
N GLU A 587 12.20 -4.73 -21.88
CA GLU A 587 12.19 -5.34 -23.23
C GLU A 587 11.07 -4.75 -24.12
N VAL A 588 9.95 -4.26 -23.54
CA VAL A 588 8.90 -3.55 -24.28
C VAL A 588 9.33 -2.13 -24.60
N ASP A 589 9.75 -1.37 -23.59
CA ASP A 589 10.30 -0.02 -23.73
C ASP A 589 11.41 0.21 -22.69
N PRO A 590 12.67 0.41 -23.07
CA PRO A 590 13.77 0.67 -22.14
C PRO A 590 13.62 1.97 -21.35
N ASN A 591 12.74 2.88 -21.77
CA ASN A 591 12.51 4.17 -21.15
C ASN A 591 11.40 4.14 -20.07
N MET A 592 10.79 2.98 -19.79
CA MET A 592 9.75 2.86 -18.76
C MET A 592 10.27 3.30 -17.39
N VAL A 593 9.41 4.00 -16.65
CA VAL A 593 9.64 4.40 -15.25
C VAL A 593 8.97 3.39 -14.32
N LEU A 594 9.75 2.73 -13.46
CA LEU A 594 9.29 1.63 -12.61
C LEU A 594 9.63 1.90 -11.15
N TYR A 595 8.63 1.92 -10.27
CA TYR A 595 8.83 2.12 -8.85
C TYR A 595 7.65 1.62 -8.00
N GLY A 596 7.78 1.64 -6.69
CA GLY A 596 6.69 1.23 -5.81
C GLY A 596 6.97 1.47 -4.32
N GLU A 597 6.11 0.93 -3.48
CA GLU A 597 6.19 1.03 -2.02
C GLU A 597 6.95 -0.14 -1.44
N GLY A 598 8.23 0.09 -1.13
CA GLY A 598 9.12 -0.93 -0.58
C GLY A 598 9.11 -1.02 0.95
N TRP A 599 7.95 -0.85 1.58
CA TRP A 599 7.84 -0.93 3.02
C TRP A 599 8.15 -2.34 3.53
N SER A 600 8.75 -2.43 4.72
CA SER A 600 8.96 -3.72 5.38
C SER A 600 7.65 -4.16 6.03
N MET A 601 6.98 -5.13 5.43
CA MET A 601 5.69 -5.66 5.87
C MET A 601 5.81 -7.13 6.23
N ASP A 602 5.02 -7.58 7.21
CA ASP A 602 5.05 -8.96 7.70
C ASP A 602 4.09 -9.82 6.87
N THR A 603 4.65 -10.65 6.00
CA THR A 603 3.89 -11.58 5.15
C THR A 603 4.32 -13.02 5.41
N ASN A 604 3.37 -13.96 5.31
CA ASN A 604 3.64 -15.38 5.54
C ASN A 604 4.39 -16.01 4.34
N MET A 605 5.69 -15.77 4.29
CA MET A 605 6.59 -16.28 3.26
C MET A 605 7.74 -17.07 3.87
N SER A 606 8.30 -18.04 3.15
CA SER A 606 9.50 -18.75 3.56
C SER A 606 10.64 -17.79 3.87
N LYS A 607 11.33 -17.98 4.98
CA LYS A 607 12.48 -17.15 5.41
C LYS A 607 13.66 -17.16 4.43
N ASP A 608 13.69 -18.11 3.51
CA ASP A 608 14.73 -18.23 2.48
C ASP A 608 14.44 -17.33 1.26
N ILE A 609 13.21 -16.83 1.12
CA ILE A 609 12.80 -15.92 0.06
C ILE A 609 13.01 -14.48 0.54
N ARG A 610 13.55 -13.64 -0.35
CA ARG A 610 13.80 -12.23 -0.06
C ARG A 610 12.71 -11.35 -0.66
N LEU A 611 12.20 -10.40 0.12
CA LEU A 611 11.20 -9.42 -0.30
C LEU A 611 11.85 -8.19 -0.95
N ALA A 612 11.15 -7.59 -1.90
CA ALA A 612 11.55 -6.38 -2.61
C ALA A 612 11.28 -5.13 -1.76
N THR A 613 11.89 -5.09 -0.58
CA THR A 613 11.83 -3.93 0.31
C THR A 613 12.88 -2.88 -0.07
N GLN A 614 12.66 -1.62 0.32
CA GLN A 614 13.59 -0.52 0.16
C GLN A 614 15.02 -0.90 0.62
N THR A 615 15.16 -1.61 1.74
CA THR A 615 16.45 -2.08 2.24
C THR A 615 17.14 -3.13 1.37
N ASN A 616 16.42 -3.71 0.41
CA ASN A 616 16.92 -4.65 -0.58
C ASN A 616 17.03 -4.03 -2.00
N ALA A 617 16.94 -2.71 -2.15
CA ALA A 617 16.93 -2.00 -3.42
C ALA A 617 18.09 -2.38 -4.33
N TRP A 618 19.29 -2.61 -3.78
CA TRP A 618 20.49 -3.06 -4.51
C TRP A 618 20.30 -4.41 -5.26
N ARG A 619 19.24 -5.15 -4.96
CA ARG A 619 18.90 -6.43 -5.60
C ARG A 619 17.90 -6.28 -6.74
N THR A 620 17.32 -5.10 -6.92
CA THR A 620 16.30 -4.80 -7.92
C THR A 620 16.72 -3.59 -8.77
N PRO A 621 17.83 -3.68 -9.50
CA PRO A 621 18.29 -2.58 -10.34
C PRO A 621 17.24 -2.22 -11.39
N GLY A 622 17.10 -0.92 -11.68
CA GLY A 622 16.08 -0.39 -12.59
C GLY A 622 14.68 -0.26 -11.97
N PHE A 623 14.56 -0.42 -10.62
CA PHE A 623 13.29 -0.26 -9.88
C PHE A 623 13.46 0.70 -8.71
N GLY A 624 12.65 1.75 -8.67
CA GLY A 624 12.67 2.79 -7.63
C GLY A 624 11.74 2.51 -6.46
N TYR A 625 11.97 3.21 -5.35
CA TYR A 625 11.18 3.10 -4.13
C TYR A 625 10.85 4.48 -3.58
N PHE A 626 9.63 4.67 -3.07
CA PHE A 626 9.28 5.89 -2.37
C PHE A 626 10.22 6.16 -1.21
N ASN A 627 10.74 7.39 -1.14
CA ASN A 627 11.69 7.83 -0.13
C ASN A 627 10.97 8.50 1.04
N ASP A 628 10.64 7.71 2.07
CA ASP A 628 9.99 8.20 3.29
C ASP A 628 10.93 9.07 4.15
N THR A 629 12.25 8.90 4.03
CA THR A 629 13.23 9.81 4.65
C THR A 629 13.01 11.25 4.16
N THR A 630 12.85 11.46 2.84
CA THR A 630 12.53 12.78 2.27
C THR A 630 11.24 13.33 2.84
N ARG A 631 10.15 12.56 2.77
CA ARG A 631 8.83 12.95 3.25
C ARG A 631 8.86 13.41 4.71
N ASP A 632 9.44 12.61 5.58
CA ASP A 632 9.44 12.82 7.02
C ASP A 632 10.47 13.88 7.45
N ALA A 633 11.58 14.02 6.72
CA ALA A 633 12.54 15.11 6.95
C ALA A 633 11.94 16.49 6.68
N LEU A 634 11.13 16.62 5.61
CA LEU A 634 10.66 17.93 5.16
C LEU A 634 9.47 18.44 5.97
N LYS A 635 8.47 17.60 6.25
CA LYS A 635 7.22 18.01 6.92
C LYS A 635 7.06 17.53 8.37
N GLY A 636 7.94 16.63 8.85
CA GLY A 636 7.83 15.92 10.12
C GLY A 636 7.26 14.52 9.95
N HIS A 637 7.59 13.64 10.89
CA HIS A 637 7.24 12.22 10.83
C HIS A 637 5.73 11.99 10.65
N LEU A 638 5.38 11.07 9.78
CA LEU A 638 4.00 10.86 9.33
C LEU A 638 3.02 10.63 10.51
N PHE A 639 3.38 9.73 11.42
CA PHE A 639 2.54 9.33 12.55
C PHE A 639 2.72 10.19 13.82
N THR A 640 3.45 11.32 13.74
CA THR A 640 3.68 12.22 14.88
C THR A 640 3.28 13.64 14.50
N GLU A 641 2.00 13.98 14.70
CA GLU A 641 1.44 15.26 14.27
C GLU A 641 2.06 16.50 14.94
N THR A 642 2.71 16.33 16.09
CA THR A 642 3.41 17.40 16.81
C THR A 642 4.87 17.57 16.38
N GLU A 643 5.43 16.60 15.64
CA GLU A 643 6.80 16.70 15.14
C GLU A 643 6.84 17.61 13.91
N VAL A 644 7.70 18.62 13.96
CA VAL A 644 7.94 19.53 12.83
C VAL A 644 9.15 19.05 12.03
N GLY A 645 9.08 19.22 10.71
CA GLY A 645 10.18 18.91 9.81
C GLY A 645 11.15 20.08 9.60
N TYR A 646 12.01 19.91 8.63
CA TYR A 646 12.98 20.91 8.22
C TYR A 646 12.29 22.16 7.61
N ALA A 647 11.36 21.95 6.67
CA ALA A 647 10.73 23.05 5.94
C ALA A 647 9.74 23.85 6.80
N ASN A 648 9.07 23.22 7.76
CA ASN A 648 8.01 23.81 8.57
C ASN A 648 8.37 24.02 10.04
N GLY A 649 9.67 23.97 10.40
CA GLY A 649 10.11 24.13 11.79
C GLY A 649 11.59 24.40 11.95
N ALA A 650 12.36 24.49 10.86
CA ALA A 650 13.83 24.60 10.90
C ALA A 650 14.48 23.53 11.81
N ASN A 651 13.92 22.31 11.78
CA ASN A 651 14.34 21.23 12.68
C ASN A 651 15.77 20.76 12.35
N ALA A 652 16.74 21.18 13.17
CA ALA A 652 18.14 20.83 12.98
C ALA A 652 18.42 19.31 13.03
N ALA A 653 17.58 18.53 13.72
CA ALA A 653 17.70 17.07 13.74
C ALA A 653 17.44 16.42 12.38
N LYS A 654 16.72 17.11 11.47
CA LYS A 654 16.40 16.63 10.13
C LYS A 654 17.42 17.03 9.06
N VAL A 655 18.44 17.82 9.40
CA VAL A 655 19.44 18.30 8.42
C VAL A 655 20.19 17.15 7.74
N ALA A 656 20.54 16.09 8.47
CA ALA A 656 21.25 14.95 7.90
C ALA A 656 20.37 14.21 6.88
N ASP A 657 19.08 14.05 7.18
CA ASP A 657 18.11 13.40 6.30
C ASP A 657 17.89 14.25 5.02
N VAL A 658 17.82 15.58 5.14
CA VAL A 658 17.72 16.48 3.98
C VAL A 658 18.98 16.40 3.10
N ILE A 659 20.17 16.31 3.71
CA ILE A 659 21.42 16.13 2.95
C ILE A 659 21.44 14.75 2.25
N SER A 660 20.92 13.70 2.89
CA SER A 660 20.75 12.38 2.26
C SER A 660 19.81 12.47 1.05
N THR A 661 18.68 13.15 1.18
CA THR A 661 17.76 13.46 0.08
C THR A 661 18.46 14.18 -1.08
N ILE A 662 19.20 15.27 -0.78
CA ILE A 662 19.93 16.04 -1.79
C ILE A 662 20.90 15.17 -2.59
N THR A 663 21.48 14.16 -1.97
CA THR A 663 22.47 13.27 -2.58
C THR A 663 21.84 11.99 -3.18
N GLY A 664 20.51 11.88 -3.26
CA GLY A 664 19.80 10.74 -3.88
C GLY A 664 19.69 9.52 -2.96
N GLU A 665 19.76 9.70 -1.65
CA GLU A 665 19.53 8.69 -0.60
C GLU A 665 20.51 7.50 -0.62
N PRO A 666 21.82 7.71 -0.59
CA PRO A 666 22.82 6.63 -0.62
C PRO A 666 22.80 5.70 0.59
N ALA A 667 21.92 5.96 1.57
CA ALA A 667 21.79 5.12 2.76
C ALA A 667 21.17 3.73 2.46
N TRP A 668 20.29 3.65 1.45
CA TRP A 668 19.65 2.40 1.06
C TRP A 668 19.56 2.19 -0.46
N ALA A 669 19.58 3.24 -1.26
CA ALA A 669 19.57 3.13 -2.72
C ALA A 669 20.98 2.77 -3.21
N ASP A 670 21.07 1.88 -4.21
CA ASP A 670 22.31 1.50 -4.87
C ASP A 670 22.61 2.41 -6.08
N ASP A 671 21.55 3.05 -6.59
CA ASP A 671 21.58 3.99 -7.71
C ASP A 671 20.60 5.14 -7.45
N PRO A 672 20.88 6.40 -7.82
CA PRO A 672 19.97 7.52 -7.62
C PRO A 672 18.58 7.33 -8.24
N GLU A 673 18.46 6.58 -9.35
CA GLU A 673 17.17 6.25 -9.99
C GLU A 673 16.21 5.52 -9.04
N GLN A 674 16.72 4.90 -7.98
CA GLN A 674 15.92 4.16 -7.02
C GLN A 674 15.24 5.04 -5.96
N SER A 675 15.65 6.31 -5.82
CA SER A 675 15.07 7.23 -4.84
C SER A 675 13.97 8.09 -5.44
N ILE A 676 12.70 7.77 -5.11
CA ILE A 676 11.53 8.58 -5.48
C ILE A 676 11.27 9.60 -4.36
N ASN A 677 11.73 10.83 -4.57
CA ASN A 677 11.64 11.91 -3.59
C ASN A 677 10.28 12.60 -3.63
N TYR A 678 9.58 12.67 -2.50
CA TYR A 678 8.24 13.23 -2.44
C TYR A 678 7.91 13.89 -1.09
N ASN A 679 6.91 14.77 -1.09
CA ASN A 679 6.36 15.40 0.11
C ASN A 679 5.05 14.72 0.55
N SER A 680 4.19 14.42 -0.41
CA SER A 680 2.89 13.78 -0.21
C SER A 680 2.47 12.97 -1.43
N CYS A 681 1.59 11.99 -1.21
CA CYS A 681 0.89 11.24 -2.22
C CYS A 681 -0.60 11.17 -1.85
N HIS A 682 -1.38 10.28 -2.48
CA HIS A 682 -2.80 10.11 -2.15
C HIS A 682 -3.02 9.62 -0.72
N ASP A 683 -2.09 8.80 -0.19
CA ASP A 683 -2.12 8.29 1.18
C ASP A 683 -1.90 9.38 2.21
N ASN A 684 -2.63 9.29 3.31
CA ASN A 684 -2.53 10.21 4.44
C ASN A 684 -2.95 11.66 4.08
N LYS A 685 -2.56 12.61 4.92
CA LYS A 685 -2.87 14.03 4.70
C LYS A 685 -2.07 14.59 3.53
N THR A 686 -2.69 15.45 2.72
CA THR A 686 -1.96 16.24 1.72
C THR A 686 -0.81 17.02 2.38
N LEU A 687 0.16 17.49 1.60
CA LEU A 687 1.24 18.33 2.17
C LEU A 687 0.64 19.52 2.92
N TRP A 688 -0.32 20.23 2.32
CA TRP A 688 -0.94 21.40 2.92
C TRP A 688 -1.66 21.10 4.23
N ASP A 689 -2.47 20.04 4.29
CA ASP A 689 -3.16 19.63 5.50
C ASP A 689 -2.18 19.16 6.59
N SER A 690 -1.12 18.48 6.20
CA SER A 690 -0.03 18.05 7.09
C SER A 690 0.69 19.25 7.73
N LEU A 691 1.01 20.28 6.93
CA LEU A 691 1.61 21.52 7.42
C LEU A 691 0.68 22.25 8.38
N ARG A 692 -0.62 22.35 8.05
CA ARG A 692 -1.62 23.01 8.91
C ARG A 692 -1.89 22.24 10.21
N THR A 693 -1.87 20.92 10.19
CA THR A 693 -1.98 20.09 11.40
C THR A 693 -0.88 20.39 12.40
N ARG A 694 0.33 20.70 11.91
CA ARG A 694 1.51 21.02 12.75
C ARG A 694 1.63 22.50 13.13
N GLN A 695 0.72 23.34 12.69
CA GLN A 695 0.72 24.79 12.99
C GLN A 695 0.72 25.09 14.50
N PRO A 696 0.00 24.36 15.38
CA PRO A 696 0.11 24.58 16.81
C PRO A 696 1.50 24.33 17.40
N ALA A 697 2.26 23.41 16.83
CA ALA A 697 3.62 23.07 17.30
C ALA A 697 4.68 24.08 16.86
N ASN A 698 4.59 24.59 15.62
CA ASN A 698 5.60 25.52 15.06
C ASN A 698 5.22 27.00 15.17
N GLY A 699 3.94 27.31 15.43
CA GLY A 699 3.46 28.69 15.53
C GLY A 699 3.60 29.50 14.22
N TYR A 700 3.52 28.81 13.07
CA TYR A 700 3.61 29.45 11.75
C TYR A 700 2.28 30.13 11.40
N THR A 701 2.37 31.29 10.73
CA THR A 701 1.23 31.91 10.06
C THR A 701 0.91 31.13 8.78
N GLU A 702 -0.26 31.36 8.20
CA GLU A 702 -0.65 30.73 6.92
C GLU A 702 0.34 31.09 5.80
N GLU A 703 0.82 32.35 5.74
CA GLU A 703 1.85 32.78 4.80
C GLU A 703 3.18 32.03 5.01
N GLU A 704 3.57 31.79 6.26
CA GLU A 704 4.77 31.00 6.58
C GLU A 704 4.60 29.52 6.19
N LEU A 705 3.39 28.97 6.33
CA LEU A 705 3.08 27.60 5.86
C LEU A 705 3.11 27.50 4.32
N MET A 706 2.61 28.52 3.60
CA MET A 706 2.75 28.60 2.14
C MET A 706 4.22 28.61 1.70
N LYS A 707 5.08 29.37 2.41
CA LYS A 707 6.52 29.39 2.16
C LYS A 707 7.17 28.02 2.48
N ALA A 708 6.71 27.33 3.52
CA ALA A 708 7.19 26.00 3.87
C ALA A 708 6.84 24.96 2.79
N ASN A 709 5.63 25.03 2.20
CA ASN A 709 5.24 24.23 1.05
C ASN A 709 6.17 24.46 -0.16
N SER A 710 6.45 25.70 -0.47
CA SER A 710 7.35 26.08 -1.59
C SER A 710 8.80 25.64 -1.33
N LEU A 711 9.28 25.75 -0.08
CA LEU A 711 10.63 25.29 0.31
C LEU A 711 10.73 23.76 0.19
N ALA A 712 9.72 23.00 0.64
CA ALA A 712 9.69 21.55 0.53
C ALA A 712 9.73 21.11 -0.96
N ALA A 713 8.92 21.76 -1.81
CA ALA A 713 8.95 21.52 -3.25
C ALA A 713 10.32 21.82 -3.89
N ALA A 714 10.96 22.93 -3.50
CA ALA A 714 12.26 23.30 -4.02
C ALA A 714 13.33 22.26 -3.64
N ILE A 715 13.29 21.70 -2.42
CA ILE A 715 14.20 20.64 -1.99
C ILE A 715 14.02 19.40 -2.86
N VAL A 716 12.79 18.93 -3.04
CA VAL A 716 12.49 17.76 -3.90
C VAL A 716 12.97 18.00 -5.34
N MET A 717 12.66 19.17 -5.94
CA MET A 717 12.96 19.44 -7.33
C MET A 717 14.44 19.69 -7.62
N THR A 718 15.25 20.06 -6.64
CA THR A 718 16.69 20.31 -6.80
C THR A 718 17.58 19.19 -6.22
N SER A 719 17.00 18.14 -5.65
CA SER A 719 17.70 16.94 -5.19
C SER A 719 18.00 15.96 -6.34
N GLN A 720 19.02 15.11 -6.14
CA GLN A 720 19.27 13.96 -7.01
C GLN A 720 18.16 12.90 -6.82
N GLY A 721 18.01 11.96 -7.76
CA GLY A 721 16.91 11.01 -7.78
C GLY A 721 15.68 11.52 -8.54
N VAL A 722 14.53 10.89 -8.39
CA VAL A 722 13.31 11.12 -9.16
C VAL A 722 12.31 11.96 -8.35
N PRO A 723 11.93 13.18 -8.78
CA PRO A 723 10.94 13.99 -8.09
C PRO A 723 9.51 13.55 -8.37
N PHE A 724 8.72 13.51 -7.32
CA PHE A 724 7.31 13.16 -7.34
C PHE A 724 6.51 14.13 -6.46
N PHE A 725 5.27 14.47 -6.87
CA PHE A 725 4.34 15.22 -6.06
C PHE A 725 2.88 14.86 -6.38
N GLN A 726 1.99 15.00 -5.41
CA GLN A 726 0.55 14.83 -5.60
C GLN A 726 -0.03 16.03 -6.35
N THR A 727 -0.80 15.82 -7.43
CA THR A 727 -1.48 16.89 -8.15
C THR A 727 -2.38 17.70 -7.21
N GLY A 728 -2.19 19.00 -7.21
CA GLY A 728 -2.83 19.94 -6.30
C GLY A 728 -1.94 20.38 -5.13
N GLU A 729 -0.80 19.71 -4.88
CA GLU A 729 0.19 20.16 -3.90
C GLU A 729 0.65 21.59 -4.20
N GLU A 730 0.82 21.90 -5.47
CA GLU A 730 1.21 23.21 -6.00
C GLU A 730 0.14 24.30 -5.89
N ILE A 731 -1.09 23.94 -5.53
CA ILE A 731 -2.21 24.84 -5.27
C ILE A 731 -2.81 24.62 -3.88
N TYR A 732 -2.01 24.14 -2.93
CA TYR A 732 -2.40 23.92 -1.53
C TYR A 732 -3.65 23.05 -1.36
N ARG A 733 -3.74 21.96 -2.12
CA ARG A 733 -4.85 20.99 -2.04
C ARG A 733 -5.13 20.58 -0.61
N THR A 734 -6.41 20.64 -0.21
CA THR A 734 -6.90 20.18 1.08
C THR A 734 -7.96 19.11 0.91
N LYS A 735 -7.97 18.12 1.77
CA LYS A 735 -8.99 17.08 1.89
C LYS A 735 -9.72 17.29 3.22
N THR A 736 -10.77 18.11 3.20
CA THR A 736 -11.49 18.52 4.42
C THR A 736 -12.92 17.99 4.36
N ASN A 737 -13.40 17.35 5.45
CA ASN A 737 -14.77 16.90 5.58
C ASN A 737 -15.74 18.08 5.88
N ALA A 738 -17.05 17.78 5.97
CA ALA A 738 -18.08 18.78 6.22
C ALA A 738 -17.96 19.47 7.60
N ASP A 739 -17.28 18.84 8.55
CA ASP A 739 -17.04 19.38 9.90
C ASP A 739 -15.77 20.24 9.97
N GLY A 740 -15.02 20.34 8.88
CA GLY A 740 -13.81 21.13 8.77
C GLY A 740 -12.55 20.39 9.23
N GLU A 741 -12.61 19.08 9.41
CA GLU A 741 -11.48 18.24 9.80
C GLU A 741 -10.72 17.74 8.57
N PHE A 742 -9.40 17.63 8.67
CA PHE A 742 -8.56 17.04 7.62
C PHE A 742 -8.72 15.53 7.58
N VAL A 743 -9.05 15.01 6.40
CA VAL A 743 -9.25 13.57 6.19
C VAL A 743 -7.91 12.93 5.85
N GLU A 744 -7.44 12.05 6.71
CA GLU A 744 -6.19 11.31 6.52
C GLU A 744 -6.37 10.14 5.54
N ASP A 745 -7.42 9.34 5.74
CA ASP A 745 -7.81 8.25 4.86
C ASP A 745 -9.09 8.62 4.11
N SER A 746 -8.91 9.02 2.85
CA SER A 746 -10.01 9.48 2.01
C SER A 746 -10.42 8.47 0.93
N VAL A 747 -10.04 7.17 1.10
CA VAL A 747 -10.20 6.10 0.10
C VAL A 747 -11.61 6.00 -0.49
N ASN A 748 -12.63 6.24 0.32
CA ASN A 748 -14.05 6.21 -0.06
C ASN A 748 -14.81 7.50 0.30
N SER A 749 -14.08 8.58 0.53
CA SER A 749 -14.65 9.89 0.82
C SER A 749 -15.32 10.48 -0.43
N PRO A 750 -16.35 11.33 -0.30
CA PRO A 750 -17.06 11.89 -1.45
C PRO A 750 -16.19 12.86 -2.26
N ASP A 751 -16.64 13.16 -3.48
CA ASP A 751 -16.00 14.14 -4.39
C ASP A 751 -15.73 15.48 -3.71
N SER A 752 -16.60 15.92 -2.78
CA SER A 752 -16.39 17.17 -2.03
C SER A 752 -15.10 17.19 -1.22
N VAL A 753 -14.57 16.03 -0.82
CA VAL A 753 -13.28 15.87 -0.12
C VAL A 753 -12.15 15.70 -1.13
N ASN A 754 -12.32 14.78 -2.08
CA ASN A 754 -11.21 14.30 -2.92
C ASN A 754 -10.93 15.13 -4.16
N SER A 755 -11.96 15.76 -4.78
CA SER A 755 -11.81 16.48 -6.06
C SER A 755 -10.86 17.68 -5.98
N ILE A 756 -10.17 17.93 -7.08
CA ILE A 756 -9.33 19.13 -7.25
C ILE A 756 -10.24 20.35 -7.40
N LYS A 757 -10.05 21.35 -6.53
CA LYS A 757 -10.84 22.59 -6.49
C LYS A 757 -10.18 23.66 -7.40
N TRP A 758 -10.42 23.59 -8.71
CA TRP A 758 -9.80 24.47 -9.70
C TRP A 758 -10.06 25.96 -9.49
N ASP A 759 -11.13 26.31 -8.79
CA ASP A 759 -11.43 27.71 -8.45
C ASP A 759 -10.45 28.31 -7.43
N THR A 760 -9.64 27.51 -6.76
CA THR A 760 -8.54 28.01 -5.91
C THR A 760 -7.52 28.81 -6.70
N LEU A 761 -7.33 28.54 -7.99
CA LEU A 761 -6.49 29.32 -8.89
C LEU A 761 -6.96 30.77 -9.10
N ASN A 762 -8.15 31.15 -8.65
CA ASN A 762 -8.63 32.53 -8.64
C ASN A 762 -7.92 33.39 -7.60
N ASP A 763 -7.33 32.76 -6.58
CA ASP A 763 -6.47 33.42 -5.60
C ASP A 763 -5.05 33.58 -6.19
N ALA A 764 -4.51 34.79 -6.09
CA ALA A 764 -3.19 35.12 -6.65
C ALA A 764 -2.04 34.36 -5.96
N ALA A 765 -2.16 34.01 -4.67
CA ALA A 765 -1.15 33.26 -3.97
C ALA A 765 -1.10 31.81 -4.44
N TYR A 766 -2.26 31.20 -4.69
CA TYR A 766 -2.37 29.85 -5.23
C TYR A 766 -1.85 29.76 -6.68
N ALA A 767 -2.22 30.75 -7.51
CA ALA A 767 -1.70 30.84 -8.88
C ALA A 767 -0.17 31.04 -8.89
N SER A 768 0.37 31.89 -7.99
CA SER A 768 1.82 32.12 -7.86
C SER A 768 2.56 30.85 -7.41
N SER A 769 1.98 30.04 -6.52
CA SER A 769 2.54 28.77 -6.10
C SER A 769 2.61 27.76 -7.25
N SER A 770 1.54 27.65 -8.05
CA SER A 770 1.54 26.84 -9.27
C SER A 770 2.63 27.28 -10.26
N ASP A 771 2.79 28.59 -10.47
CA ASP A 771 3.87 29.13 -11.33
C ASP A 771 5.27 28.85 -10.76
N TYR A 772 5.41 28.83 -9.43
CA TYR A 772 6.65 28.48 -8.76
C TYR A 772 7.05 27.01 -9.01
N TYR A 773 6.10 26.05 -8.87
CA TYR A 773 6.33 24.65 -9.19
C TYR A 773 6.69 24.48 -10.68
N ALA A 774 5.95 25.10 -11.58
CA ALA A 774 6.26 25.08 -13.01
C ALA A 774 7.68 25.61 -13.30
N GLY A 775 8.08 26.67 -12.60
CA GLY A 775 9.42 27.25 -12.68
C GLY A 775 10.51 26.33 -12.18
N LEU A 776 10.29 25.62 -11.06
CA LEU A 776 11.22 24.63 -10.53
C LEU A 776 11.39 23.45 -11.48
N ILE A 777 10.29 22.95 -12.06
CA ILE A 777 10.30 21.87 -13.05
C ILE A 777 11.09 22.31 -14.30
N ALA A 778 10.84 23.52 -14.78
CA ALA A 778 11.57 24.07 -15.94
C ALA A 778 13.08 24.19 -15.65
N LEU A 779 13.45 24.66 -14.46
CA LEU A 779 14.84 24.77 -14.01
C LEU A 779 15.52 23.40 -13.97
N ARG A 780 14.89 22.39 -13.32
CA ARG A 780 15.41 21.03 -13.26
C ARG A 780 15.63 20.44 -14.67
N LYS A 781 14.67 20.64 -15.59
CA LYS A 781 14.78 20.18 -16.98
C LYS A 781 15.90 20.88 -17.74
N ALA A 782 16.15 22.15 -17.46
CA ALA A 782 17.21 22.93 -18.09
C ALA A 782 18.62 22.55 -17.60
N HIS A 783 18.74 22.06 -16.36
CA HIS A 783 20.01 21.75 -15.74
C HIS A 783 20.17 20.25 -15.40
N PRO A 784 20.82 19.47 -16.29
CA PRO A 784 21.11 18.04 -16.06
C PRO A 784 21.90 17.76 -14.79
N ALA A 785 22.66 18.72 -14.26
CA ALA A 785 23.39 18.60 -13.00
C ALA A 785 22.50 18.18 -11.79
N PHE A 786 21.19 18.44 -11.83
CA PHE A 786 20.23 17.95 -10.82
C PHE A 786 19.81 16.49 -11.02
N ARG A 787 20.30 15.81 -12.06
CA ARG A 787 19.82 14.52 -12.54
C ARG A 787 20.99 13.60 -12.88
N MET A 788 22.03 13.59 -12.01
CA MET A 788 23.17 12.69 -12.14
C MET A 788 22.73 11.25 -11.90
N THR A 789 23.27 10.32 -12.71
CA THR A 789 22.78 8.95 -12.80
C THR A 789 23.62 7.95 -12.00
N THR A 790 24.69 8.40 -11.36
CA THR A 790 25.54 7.52 -10.52
C THR A 790 26.00 8.25 -9.26
N TYR A 791 26.20 7.50 -8.19
CA TYR A 791 26.80 8.09 -6.97
C TYR A 791 28.23 8.57 -7.17
N ASP A 792 29.01 7.94 -8.05
CA ASP A 792 30.37 8.39 -8.38
C ASP A 792 30.31 9.81 -8.97
N ASP A 793 29.37 10.09 -9.86
CA ASP A 793 29.17 11.43 -10.43
C ASP A 793 28.67 12.41 -9.37
N ILE A 794 27.74 12.01 -8.51
CA ILE A 794 27.23 12.85 -7.42
C ILE A 794 28.37 13.22 -6.48
N TYR A 795 29.16 12.28 -6.01
CA TYR A 795 30.27 12.54 -5.08
C TYR A 795 31.41 13.37 -5.72
N ALA A 796 31.60 13.23 -7.03
CA ALA A 796 32.60 14.05 -7.74
C ALA A 796 32.13 15.49 -7.98
N ASN A 797 30.81 15.74 -8.06
CA ASN A 797 30.27 17.00 -8.55
C ASN A 797 29.36 17.75 -7.56
N LEU A 798 28.91 17.13 -6.47
CA LEU A 798 28.06 17.78 -5.46
C LEU A 798 28.85 17.96 -4.16
N ASN A 799 28.97 19.22 -3.71
CA ASN A 799 29.65 19.57 -2.47
C ASN A 799 28.73 20.34 -1.53
N VAL A 800 28.47 19.81 -0.35
CA VAL A 800 27.74 20.53 0.72
C VAL A 800 28.67 21.55 1.33
N VAL A 801 28.38 22.84 1.15
CA VAL A 801 29.19 23.98 1.58
C VAL A 801 28.77 24.50 2.96
N VAL A 802 27.45 24.45 3.24
CA VAL A 802 26.85 24.77 4.54
C VAL A 802 25.98 23.58 4.95
N ASP A 803 26.31 22.96 6.08
CA ASP A 803 25.72 21.68 6.50
C ASP A 803 24.69 21.82 7.64
N GLY A 804 24.21 23.02 7.92
CA GLY A 804 23.15 23.28 8.91
C GLY A 804 23.54 23.01 10.37
N LYS A 805 24.79 22.61 10.66
CA LYS A 805 25.22 22.21 11.99
C LYS A 805 25.86 23.34 12.79
N GLN A 806 26.22 24.46 12.13
CA GLN A 806 27.01 25.53 12.71
C GLN A 806 26.19 26.66 13.36
N ASP A 807 24.88 26.71 13.05
CA ASP A 807 23.96 27.69 13.67
C ASP A 807 22.60 27.04 13.97
N ASP A 808 21.83 27.68 14.87
CA ASP A 808 20.49 27.21 15.27
C ASP A 808 19.45 27.38 14.15
N ASP A 809 19.82 27.89 12.97
CA ASP A 809 18.91 28.23 11.87
C ASP A 809 18.85 27.15 10.77
N ALA A 810 19.64 26.08 10.89
CA ALA A 810 19.64 24.88 10.03
C ALA A 810 19.79 25.17 8.51
N VAL A 811 20.49 26.24 8.11
CA VAL A 811 20.72 26.59 6.70
C VAL A 811 21.56 25.53 6.00
N ILE A 812 21.12 25.03 4.87
CA ILE A 812 21.90 24.13 4.01
C ILE A 812 22.25 24.87 2.73
N ALA A 813 23.50 24.75 2.28
CA ALA A 813 23.89 25.17 0.94
C ALA A 813 24.83 24.15 0.30
N TYR A 814 24.64 23.88 -0.98
CA TYR A 814 25.48 23.00 -1.76
C TYR A 814 25.79 23.57 -3.14
N GLN A 815 26.91 23.13 -3.70
CA GLN A 815 27.36 23.49 -5.04
C GLN A 815 27.39 22.23 -5.93
N LEU A 816 26.86 22.38 -7.15
CA LEU A 816 27.11 21.46 -8.25
C LEU A 816 28.24 22.03 -9.11
N ASN A 817 29.21 21.18 -9.44
CA ASN A 817 30.40 21.57 -10.19
C ASN A 817 30.07 21.87 -11.67
N ALA A 818 31.01 22.54 -12.31
CA ALA A 818 30.94 22.91 -13.72
C ALA A 818 30.64 21.71 -14.62
N LYS A 819 29.60 21.85 -15.44
CA LYS A 819 29.24 20.88 -16.48
C LYS A 819 28.93 19.47 -15.94
N ALA A 820 28.56 19.35 -14.68
CA ALA A 820 28.11 18.10 -14.09
C ALA A 820 27.00 17.49 -14.96
N ASN A 821 27.06 16.21 -15.21
CA ASN A 821 26.11 15.48 -16.08
C ASN A 821 25.88 16.14 -17.46
N GLY A 822 26.90 16.79 -18.04
CA GLY A 822 26.80 17.47 -19.33
C GLY A 822 26.05 18.81 -19.33
N ASP A 823 25.80 19.40 -18.14
CA ASP A 823 25.19 20.71 -17.99
C ASP A 823 26.01 21.81 -18.69
N THR A 824 25.36 22.86 -19.13
CA THR A 824 26.00 24.03 -19.70
C THR A 824 26.54 25.00 -18.65
N ALA A 825 26.01 24.94 -17.44
CA ALA A 825 26.40 25.76 -16.31
C ALA A 825 27.87 25.52 -15.90
N ASP A 826 28.60 26.57 -15.56
CA ASP A 826 29.92 26.48 -14.96
C ASP A 826 29.89 26.27 -13.44
N GLY A 827 28.70 26.30 -12.86
CA GLY A 827 28.38 25.94 -11.49
C GLY A 827 26.97 26.31 -11.11
N ILE A 828 26.36 25.51 -10.24
CA ILE A 828 25.05 25.79 -9.67
C ILE A 828 25.23 25.84 -8.15
N PHE A 829 24.64 26.84 -7.48
CA PHE A 829 24.69 26.97 -6.04
C PHE A 829 23.28 27.08 -5.47
N VAL A 830 22.92 26.14 -4.62
CA VAL A 830 21.57 26.02 -4.04
C VAL A 830 21.65 26.30 -2.53
N ILE A 831 20.72 27.09 -2.03
CA ILE A 831 20.63 27.46 -0.62
C ILE A 831 19.21 27.24 -0.12
N PHE A 832 19.06 26.55 1.00
CA PHE A 832 17.80 26.38 1.74
C PHE A 832 17.89 27.07 3.10
N ASN A 833 17.00 28.01 3.33
CA ASN A 833 16.86 28.72 4.60
C ASN A 833 15.48 28.35 5.21
N PRO A 834 15.41 27.39 6.14
CA PRO A 834 14.15 27.02 6.78
C PRO A 834 13.74 27.97 7.91
N SER A 835 14.64 28.87 8.33
CA SER A 835 14.40 29.73 9.48
C SER A 835 13.47 30.92 9.16
N LYS A 836 12.90 31.52 10.21
CA LYS A 836 12.08 32.74 10.11
C LYS A 836 12.91 34.04 9.92
N ASN A 837 14.23 33.93 9.77
CA ASN A 837 15.15 35.05 9.63
C ASN A 837 15.77 35.10 8.25
N THR A 838 16.00 36.30 7.71
CA THR A 838 16.86 36.45 6.54
C THR A 838 18.30 36.03 6.88
N LYS A 839 18.91 35.23 6.00
CA LYS A 839 20.29 34.76 6.17
C LYS A 839 21.19 35.29 5.06
N ASN A 840 22.31 35.87 5.45
CA ASN A 840 23.37 36.25 4.51
C ASN A 840 24.29 35.05 4.30
N VAL A 841 24.35 34.52 3.09
CA VAL A 841 25.16 33.36 2.73
C VAL A 841 26.30 33.79 1.82
N THR A 842 27.51 33.37 2.17
CA THR A 842 28.70 33.63 1.35
C THR A 842 28.65 32.72 0.11
N LEU A 843 28.85 33.35 -1.06
CA LEU A 843 28.88 32.62 -2.34
C LEU A 843 30.30 32.23 -2.69
N PRO A 844 30.48 31.10 -3.39
CA PRO A 844 31.76 30.78 -4.06
C PRO A 844 32.18 31.89 -5.03
N GLU A 845 33.49 32.02 -5.30
CA GLU A 845 33.98 33.01 -6.25
C GLU A 845 33.37 32.80 -7.63
N GLY A 846 32.75 33.84 -8.18
CA GLY A 846 32.04 33.79 -9.46
C GLY A 846 31.06 34.95 -9.61
N ASN A 847 30.50 35.08 -10.82
CA ASN A 847 29.34 35.94 -11.09
C ASN A 847 28.10 35.05 -11.21
N TRP A 848 27.15 35.26 -10.32
CA TRP A 848 26.00 34.38 -10.17
C TRP A 848 24.73 35.02 -10.66
N ASN A 849 24.02 34.36 -11.55
CA ASN A 849 22.64 34.69 -11.96
C ASN A 849 21.65 33.98 -11.02
N VAL A 850 20.67 34.70 -10.51
CA VAL A 850 19.64 34.15 -9.61
C VAL A 850 18.46 33.66 -10.43
N TYR A 851 18.07 32.41 -10.25
CA TYR A 851 16.95 31.76 -10.96
C TYR A 851 15.78 31.38 -10.02
N VAL A 852 16.07 31.17 -8.71
CA VAL A 852 15.04 30.96 -7.69
C VAL A 852 15.30 31.91 -6.54
N GLN A 853 14.27 32.70 -6.17
CA GLN A 853 14.32 33.59 -5.01
C GLN A 853 12.90 33.94 -4.53
N GLY A 854 12.63 33.76 -3.25
CA GLY A 854 11.34 34.06 -2.64
C GLY A 854 10.21 33.16 -3.22
N ASP A 855 9.24 33.78 -3.86
CA ASP A 855 8.08 33.15 -4.51
C ASP A 855 8.24 32.93 -6.02
N LYS A 856 9.46 33.13 -6.54
CA LYS A 856 9.74 33.01 -7.98
C LYS A 856 10.78 31.95 -8.26
N ALA A 857 10.52 31.16 -9.30
CA ALA A 857 11.41 30.17 -9.85
C ALA A 857 11.27 30.14 -11.39
N GLY A 858 12.30 29.70 -12.09
CA GLY A 858 12.25 29.53 -13.54
C GLY A 858 13.62 29.51 -14.18
N THR A 859 13.63 29.70 -15.49
CA THR A 859 14.85 29.77 -16.32
C THR A 859 15.19 31.20 -16.76
N GLU A 860 14.46 32.21 -16.25
CA GLU A 860 14.75 33.63 -16.46
C GLU A 860 15.57 34.18 -15.27
N VAL A 861 16.54 35.03 -15.58
CA VAL A 861 17.39 35.66 -14.57
C VAL A 861 16.59 36.68 -13.76
N LEU A 862 16.40 36.43 -12.47
CA LEU A 862 15.70 37.32 -11.52
C LEU A 862 16.61 38.45 -11.00
N GLY A 863 17.92 38.23 -10.99
CA GLY A 863 18.92 39.14 -10.48
C GLY A 863 20.32 38.56 -10.58
N THR A 864 21.32 39.31 -10.07
CA THR A 864 22.73 38.82 -10.00
C THR A 864 23.28 38.99 -8.61
N ALA A 865 24.22 38.11 -8.23
CA ALA A 865 24.88 38.16 -6.93
C ALA A 865 26.39 37.91 -7.05
N LYS A 866 27.16 38.44 -6.12
CA LYS A 866 28.60 38.20 -6.04
C LYS A 866 29.08 38.36 -4.59
N GLY A 867 29.90 37.40 -4.12
CA GLY A 867 30.47 37.44 -2.78
C GLY A 867 29.50 36.94 -1.69
N SER A 868 28.27 37.46 -1.62
CA SER A 868 27.23 36.95 -0.70
C SER A 868 25.84 37.31 -1.23
N ILE A 869 24.82 36.66 -0.70
CA ILE A 869 23.43 36.92 -1.00
C ILE A 869 22.57 36.80 0.27
N ASP A 870 21.56 37.67 0.38
CA ASP A 870 20.53 37.56 1.39
C ASP A 870 19.46 36.57 0.95
N VAL A 871 19.24 35.49 1.71
CA VAL A 871 18.22 34.47 1.50
C VAL A 871 17.04 34.77 2.43
N ALA A 872 15.86 34.93 1.83
CA ALA A 872 14.63 35.25 2.55
C ALA A 872 14.26 34.16 3.58
N PRO A 873 13.44 34.51 4.60
CA PRO A 873 12.90 33.51 5.54
C PRO A 873 12.09 32.41 4.82
N ILE A 874 12.25 31.19 5.24
CA ILE A 874 11.53 29.98 4.79
C ILE A 874 11.51 29.95 3.26
N SER A 875 12.68 29.85 2.63
CA SER A 875 12.80 29.89 1.18
C SER A 875 14.03 29.16 0.65
N ALA A 876 13.97 28.82 -0.62
CA ALA A 876 15.11 28.40 -1.41
C ALA A 876 15.67 29.53 -2.26
N THR A 877 16.97 29.48 -2.56
CA THR A 877 17.61 30.33 -3.57
C THR A 877 18.49 29.44 -4.44
N VAL A 878 18.33 29.56 -5.77
CA VAL A 878 19.19 28.86 -6.74
C VAL A 878 19.89 29.86 -7.63
N LEU A 879 21.21 29.71 -7.73
CA LEU A 879 22.07 30.56 -8.52
C LEU A 879 22.85 29.71 -9.52
N VAL A 880 23.01 30.22 -10.73
CA VAL A 880 23.75 29.57 -11.81
C VAL A 880 24.85 30.52 -12.31
N CYS A 881 26.06 29.99 -12.48
CA CYS A 881 27.16 30.67 -13.13
C CYS A 881 27.38 30.09 -14.54
N GLU A 882 27.48 30.94 -15.56
CA GLU A 882 27.58 30.55 -16.97
C GLU A 882 28.76 31.23 -17.69
N ASP A 883 29.59 31.98 -17.01
CA ASP A 883 30.65 32.81 -17.59
C ASP A 883 32.08 32.34 -17.31
N GLY A 884 32.23 31.11 -16.78
CA GLY A 884 33.52 30.48 -16.48
C GLY A 884 34.28 31.12 -15.29
N THR A 885 33.62 31.99 -14.53
CA THR A 885 34.29 32.69 -13.39
C THR A 885 34.22 31.88 -12.10
N VAL A 886 33.40 30.84 -12.04
CA VAL A 886 33.29 29.98 -10.86
C VAL A 886 34.55 29.12 -10.67
N LYS A 887 35.06 29.03 -9.47
CA LYS A 887 36.11 28.07 -9.12
C LYS A 887 35.44 26.86 -8.45
N PRO A 888 35.80 25.61 -8.89
CA PRO A 888 35.37 24.43 -8.18
C PRO A 888 35.77 24.54 -6.72
N VAL A 889 34.89 24.22 -5.79
CA VAL A 889 35.25 24.01 -4.40
C VAL A 889 36.02 22.68 -4.37
N GLU A 890 37.30 22.72 -4.02
CA GLU A 890 38.07 21.51 -3.80
C GLU A 890 37.40 20.72 -2.65
N PRO A 891 37.27 19.38 -2.76
CA PRO A 891 36.76 18.56 -1.66
C PRO A 891 37.57 18.90 -0.41
N ASN A 892 36.87 19.20 0.67
CA ASN A 892 37.48 19.57 1.93
C ASN A 892 38.29 18.37 2.49
N ASN A 893 39.55 18.23 2.08
CA ASN A 893 40.53 17.36 2.72
C ASN A 893 40.89 17.96 4.10
N GLY A 894 39.88 18.02 4.96
CA GLY A 894 40.00 18.51 6.32
C GLY A 894 41.05 17.75 7.10
N GLY A 895 42.11 18.47 7.46
CA GLY A 895 43.11 17.97 8.36
C GLY A 895 42.53 17.52 9.72
N ASN A 896 43.01 16.39 10.17
CA ASN A 896 43.02 15.83 11.50
C ASN A 896 42.00 16.39 12.51
N GLY A 897 40.88 15.77 12.59
CA GLY A 897 39.95 15.86 13.71
C GLY A 897 38.96 14.70 13.59
N ASP A 898 39.08 13.76 14.51
CA ASP A 898 38.23 12.59 14.70
C ASP A 898 36.83 12.69 14.05
N ASN A 899 36.67 12.20 12.86
CA ASN A 899 35.37 11.92 12.23
C ASN A 899 35.37 10.48 11.75
N SER A 900 35.19 9.57 12.70
CA SER A 900 34.67 8.25 12.42
C SER A 900 33.16 8.37 12.21
N ASN A 901 32.73 8.67 10.99
CA ASN A 901 31.45 8.16 10.46
C ASN A 901 31.17 8.80 9.10
N VAL A 902 30.95 7.96 8.16
CA VAL A 902 30.59 8.06 6.74
C VAL A 902 31.79 7.86 5.83
N THR A 903 32.23 6.62 5.77
CA THR A 903 32.87 6.08 4.56
C THR A 903 31.98 4.94 4.08
N PRO A 904 31.38 5.03 2.89
CA PRO A 904 30.86 3.85 2.22
C PRO A 904 32.03 2.96 1.87
N GLY A 905 31.97 1.68 2.23
CA GLY A 905 32.99 0.72 1.88
C GLY A 905 33.15 0.62 0.37
N ALA A 906 34.35 0.89 -0.11
CA ALA A 906 34.75 0.55 -1.46
C ALA A 906 34.53 -0.96 -1.69
N SER A 907 33.65 -1.33 -2.61
CA SER A 907 33.49 -2.69 -3.07
C SER A 907 34.68 -3.05 -3.93
N ASP A 908 35.63 -3.77 -3.35
CA ASP A 908 36.64 -4.48 -4.13
C ASP A 908 35.98 -5.58 -4.97
N ASN A 909 35.92 -5.35 -6.27
CA ASN A 909 35.63 -6.37 -7.25
C ASN A 909 36.71 -7.44 -7.20
N ASN A 910 36.49 -8.52 -6.49
CA ASN A 910 37.23 -9.75 -6.72
C ASN A 910 36.30 -10.96 -6.66
N LYS A 911 36.02 -11.50 -7.84
CA LYS A 911 35.34 -12.79 -8.01
C LYS A 911 36.24 -13.90 -7.46
N ASN A 912 35.77 -14.68 -6.53
CA ASN A 912 35.66 -16.14 -6.53
C ASN A 912 35.62 -16.74 -5.12
N ASN A 913 34.76 -17.74 -5.03
CA ASN A 913 34.81 -18.94 -4.19
C ASN A 913 34.14 -18.94 -2.81
N ASP A 914 33.20 -19.80 -2.84
CA ASP A 914 32.55 -20.62 -1.81
C ASP A 914 33.21 -20.75 -0.42
N ALA A 915 32.30 -20.84 0.52
CA ALA A 915 32.30 -21.63 1.76
C ALA A 915 32.56 -20.90 3.09
N ALA A 916 31.61 -21.19 3.94
CA ALA A 916 31.72 -21.25 5.40
C ALA A 916 31.15 -20.10 6.24
N LYS A 917 30.11 -20.51 7.05
CA LYS A 917 29.53 -19.80 8.21
C LYS A 917 30.56 -19.17 9.15
N PRO A 918 30.17 -18.08 9.82
CA PRO A 918 30.06 -18.19 11.26
C PRO A 918 28.83 -17.48 11.91
N ALA A 919 28.57 -17.94 12.99
CA ALA A 919 27.89 -17.69 14.24
C ALA A 919 27.54 -16.23 14.64
N ASP A 920 26.33 -16.15 15.13
CA ASP A 920 25.66 -15.34 16.15
C ASP A 920 26.40 -14.18 16.81
N ASN A 921 25.73 -13.03 16.76
CA ASN A 921 25.33 -12.11 17.84
C ASN A 921 25.23 -10.68 17.34
N ALA A 922 24.05 -10.21 17.08
CA ALA A 922 23.70 -8.79 17.17
C ALA A 922 22.22 -8.65 17.53
N ALA A 923 21.94 -7.82 18.50
CA ALA A 923 20.61 -7.48 19.01
C ALA A 923 19.72 -6.87 17.92
N PRO A 924 18.40 -6.98 18.02
CA PRO A 924 17.49 -6.52 16.98
C PRO A 924 17.42 -5.00 16.99
N ASN A 925 17.72 -4.39 15.85
CA ASN A 925 17.33 -3.01 15.55
C ASN A 925 15.82 -2.96 15.41
N GLN A 926 15.22 -1.98 16.07
CA GLN A 926 13.80 -1.69 16.01
C GLN A 926 13.40 -1.39 14.56
N ALA A 927 12.53 -2.21 14.01
CA ALA A 927 11.87 -1.96 12.75
C ALA A 927 10.84 -0.82 12.96
N VAL A 928 10.98 0.24 12.17
CA VAL A 928 9.95 1.28 12.06
C VAL A 928 8.78 0.68 11.28
N ARG A 929 7.64 0.52 11.94
CA ARG A 929 6.39 0.09 11.30
C ARG A 929 5.73 1.29 10.64
N THR A 930 5.52 1.21 9.33
CA THR A 930 4.64 2.12 8.60
C THR A 930 3.35 1.37 8.26
N GLY A 931 2.22 1.95 8.68
CA GLY A 931 0.89 1.56 8.21
C GLY A 931 0.29 0.32 8.86
N ASP A 932 -0.23 0.45 10.08
CA ASP A 932 -1.14 -0.54 10.66
C ASP A 932 -2.60 -0.13 10.42
N ASN A 933 -3.20 -0.67 9.36
CA ASN A 933 -4.61 -0.45 9.01
C ASN A 933 -5.59 -1.27 9.86
N THR A 934 -5.11 -2.01 10.85
CA THR A 934 -5.97 -2.83 11.74
C THR A 934 -6.95 -1.96 12.53
N LEU A 935 -6.58 -0.70 12.85
CA LEU A 935 -7.48 0.26 13.49
C LEU A 935 -8.57 0.78 12.55
N VAL A 936 -8.30 0.86 11.24
CA VAL A 936 -9.29 1.36 10.24
C VAL A 936 -10.40 0.34 10.01
N THR A 937 -10.07 -0.94 9.95
CA THR A 937 -11.08 -2.01 9.83
C THR A 937 -11.97 -2.09 11.07
N ILE A 938 -11.39 -1.92 12.26
CA ILE A 938 -12.15 -1.88 13.52
C ILE A 938 -12.98 -0.60 13.60
N ALA A 939 -12.47 0.55 13.16
CA ALA A 939 -13.20 1.80 13.11
C ALA A 939 -14.39 1.74 12.13
N LEU A 940 -14.24 1.11 10.97
CA LEU A 940 -15.32 0.92 10.00
C LEU A 940 -16.41 -0.01 10.53
N ILE A 941 -16.07 -1.07 11.25
CA ILE A 941 -17.04 -1.95 11.91
C ILE A 941 -17.76 -1.20 13.02
N VAL A 942 -17.08 -0.40 13.81
CA VAL A 942 -17.69 0.42 14.89
C VAL A 942 -18.59 1.52 14.31
N VAL A 943 -18.17 2.19 13.22
CA VAL A 943 -19.00 3.21 12.54
C VAL A 943 -20.25 2.56 11.92
N MET A 944 -20.17 1.39 11.32
CA MET A 944 -21.35 0.66 10.82
C MET A 944 -22.28 0.23 11.96
N LEU A 945 -21.75 -0.22 13.09
CA LEU A 945 -22.57 -0.59 14.26
C LEU A 945 -23.23 0.63 14.90
N VAL A 946 -22.55 1.78 14.95
CA VAL A 946 -23.12 3.05 15.45
C VAL A 946 -24.17 3.59 14.47
N ALA A 947 -23.95 3.50 13.17
CA ALA A 947 -24.94 3.87 12.15
C ALA A 947 -26.18 2.99 12.21
N CYS A 948 -26.03 1.68 12.41
CA CYS A 948 -27.14 0.74 12.61
C CYS A 948 -27.90 1.03 13.92
N ALA A 949 -27.19 1.32 15.01
CA ALA A 949 -27.81 1.69 16.28
C ALA A 949 -28.57 3.03 16.18
N SER A 950 -28.01 4.01 15.47
CA SER A 950 -28.65 5.32 15.22
C SER A 950 -29.90 5.19 14.35
N ALA A 951 -29.86 4.33 13.32
CA ALA A 951 -31.02 4.04 12.47
C ALA A 951 -32.15 3.38 13.28
N VAL A 952 -31.81 2.47 14.21
CA VAL A 952 -32.79 1.83 15.10
C VAL A 952 -33.43 2.84 16.08
N VAL A 953 -32.65 3.81 16.59
CA VAL A 953 -33.15 4.88 17.46
C VAL A 953 -34.06 5.85 16.70
N VAL A 954 -33.71 6.22 15.46
CA VAL A 954 -34.54 7.10 14.61
C VAL A 954 -35.83 6.38 14.20
N LEU A 955 -35.78 5.08 13.89
CA LEU A 955 -36.96 4.28 13.58
C LEU A 955 -37.86 4.08 14.81
N ARG A 956 -37.31 3.99 16.04
CA ARG A 956 -38.12 3.96 17.29
C ARG A 956 -38.76 5.31 17.58
N LYS A 957 -38.06 6.45 17.34
CA LYS A 957 -38.68 7.80 17.53
C LYS A 957 -39.80 8.10 16.53
N LYS A 958 -39.76 7.53 15.31
CA LYS A 958 -40.87 7.66 14.32
C LYS A 958 -42.08 6.79 14.60
N LYS A 959 -42.08 5.94 15.63
CA LYS A 959 -43.17 5.06 16.03
C LYS A 959 -43.99 5.60 17.20
N PHE A 960 -43.60 6.74 17.76
CA PHE A 960 -44.26 7.41 18.88
C PHE A 960 -44.66 8.88 18.60
N ASN A 961 -44.74 9.26 17.32
CA ASN A 961 -45.44 10.49 16.87
C ASN A 961 -46.48 10.13 15.81
#